data_90380362c41ab962667187c3990ae091
#
_entry.id   90380362c41ab962667187c3990ae091
#
_cell.length_a   1.000
_cell.length_b   1.000
_cell.length_c   1.000
_cell.angle_alpha   90.00
_cell.angle_beta   90.00
_cell.angle_gamma   90.00
#
_symmetry.space_group_name_H-M   'P 1'
#
loop_
_entity.id
_entity.type
_entity.pdbx_description
1 polymer ?
#
loop_
_entity_poly.entity_id
_entity_poly.type
_entity_poly.pdbx_seq_one_letter_code
_entity_poly.pdbx_strand_id
1 'polypeptide(L)'
;MCKRIPFFRIFLAALLGIFLDANYQPSLPAWIIVLSFFFSTTICFFKSTLIIQWKWGWILGSSIIGILIAIGGISNALRSNSRKVYPALDTSAVLLNITEGPKQGSASNRYLARVYKADQPMPKPILSSYVYIKKTDSSTFVPGDVLLSITLPQPLKNNANPGAFDFFTYSNRNGIGFTMMLEGPSQYIKMSESASGSKDWTYSVREKILAIIKNNINNKQNAGLAEAMLIGYREDLDKELLNAYTNTGVVHIIAISGLHLGLIFMLMDLFIRSVAGRKKATWAGLFISFPLLWSFAILTGSSASVIRSAIMFSFIIIGNAIGRKSNGMNSLLGSACMLLLWSPDLRFDLGFQLSYAAVASILLFDQEIKKLVFFKNKAALYLWSMVSITLAAQVLTTPIVIANFHRFPTLFLFTNLVAVPLSSLVLIMEIALCIVHPFDAIATGLGAAINILIQLMNDHVLLMGNIPFGMIDQLHVSNTMMFLICFYAAVWYFLFTSPDRLMYLCLALLGLALPVVYLIESIQTSKKKEIHVLNTYGATTIVHRHGQYATLTASASLLDNKKKTKELLRQTGLALGIEHWTIQSFPNNPVMINLQEAQQTKPWVLLCHAKSISLNNLKDVISKETLMLADASTPVWKIKQWEKEAQKLHLRFKSIPEEGPYTIRCHQTQ
;
A
#
# COMPACT_ATOMS: atom_id res chain seq x y z
N MET A 1 21.76 -6.90 -22.49
CA MET A 1 21.35 -6.34 -21.18
C MET A 1 21.86 -7.14 -19.97
N CYS A 2 21.69 -8.46 -19.93
CA CYS A 2 22.06 -9.29 -18.75
C CYS A 2 23.55 -9.23 -18.32
N LYS A 3 24.49 -8.96 -19.23
CA LYS A 3 25.92 -8.78 -18.87
C LYS A 3 26.21 -7.42 -18.21
N ARG A 4 25.38 -6.38 -18.47
CA ARG A 4 25.55 -5.02 -17.92
C ARG A 4 24.78 -4.79 -16.61
N ILE A 5 23.82 -5.66 -16.28
CA ILE A 5 22.95 -5.54 -15.10
C ILE A 5 22.92 -6.88 -14.35
N PRO A 6 23.97 -7.23 -13.58
CA PRO A 6 24.05 -8.51 -12.88
C PRO A 6 22.92 -8.72 -11.86
N PHE A 7 22.46 -7.67 -11.19
CA PHE A 7 21.35 -7.78 -10.22
C PHE A 7 20.01 -8.18 -10.85
N PHE A 8 19.84 -8.10 -12.18
CA PHE A 8 18.65 -8.58 -12.85
C PHE A 8 18.42 -10.09 -12.66
N ARG A 9 19.49 -10.87 -12.81
CA ARG A 9 19.43 -12.36 -12.60
C ARG A 9 19.19 -12.69 -11.14
N ILE A 10 19.85 -11.99 -10.24
CA ILE A 10 19.73 -12.16 -8.78
C ILE A 10 18.29 -11.87 -8.35
N PHE A 11 17.73 -10.74 -8.81
CA PHE A 11 16.37 -10.33 -8.53
C PHE A 11 15.34 -11.36 -9.02
N LEU A 12 15.47 -11.82 -10.27
CA LEU A 12 14.55 -12.81 -10.83
C LEU A 12 14.61 -14.15 -10.07
N ALA A 13 15.79 -14.61 -9.69
CA ALA A 13 15.94 -15.83 -8.92
C ALA A 13 15.29 -15.71 -7.53
N ALA A 14 15.57 -14.63 -6.80
CA ALA A 14 14.96 -14.39 -5.50
C ALA A 14 13.41 -14.26 -5.60
N LEU A 15 12.92 -13.54 -6.60
CA LEU A 15 11.48 -13.38 -6.85
C LEU A 15 10.82 -14.72 -7.17
N LEU A 16 11.46 -15.57 -7.97
CA LEU A 16 10.98 -16.93 -8.28
C LEU A 16 10.86 -17.78 -7.02
N GLY A 17 11.85 -17.73 -6.12
CA GLY A 17 11.79 -18.43 -4.84
C GLY A 17 10.61 -17.99 -3.96
N ILE A 18 10.40 -16.66 -3.86
CA ILE A 18 9.25 -16.07 -3.15
C ILE A 18 7.93 -16.53 -3.79
N PHE A 19 7.85 -16.57 -5.12
CA PHE A 19 6.66 -16.98 -5.85
C PHE A 19 6.36 -18.47 -5.67
N LEU A 20 7.37 -19.32 -5.74
CA LEU A 20 7.22 -20.78 -5.54
C LEU A 20 6.72 -21.08 -4.12
N ASP A 21 7.29 -20.43 -3.09
CA ASP A 21 6.82 -20.63 -1.71
C ASP A 21 5.38 -20.11 -1.53
N ALA A 22 5.03 -18.99 -2.12
CA ALA A 22 3.69 -18.41 -2.01
C ALA A 22 2.60 -19.31 -2.59
N ASN A 23 2.87 -20.04 -3.69
CA ASN A 23 1.88 -20.88 -4.37
C ASN A 23 1.86 -22.32 -3.87
N TYR A 24 3.02 -22.91 -3.59
CA TYR A 24 3.14 -24.34 -3.25
C TYR A 24 3.35 -24.60 -1.76
N GLN A 25 3.70 -23.57 -0.98
CA GLN A 25 3.94 -23.65 0.47
C GLN A 25 4.78 -24.85 0.90
N PRO A 26 5.97 -25.10 0.31
CA PRO A 26 6.83 -26.18 0.77
C PRO A 26 7.21 -25.97 2.24
N SER A 27 7.48 -27.05 2.96
CA SER A 27 7.93 -26.95 4.34
C SER A 27 9.29 -26.22 4.44
N LEU A 28 9.52 -25.49 5.53
CA LEU A 28 10.81 -24.82 5.74
C LEU A 28 12.02 -25.76 5.62
N PRO A 29 11.99 -27.01 6.15
CA PRO A 29 13.05 -28.00 5.93
C PRO A 29 13.33 -28.31 4.45
N ALA A 30 12.30 -28.34 3.60
CA ALA A 30 12.49 -28.57 2.16
C ALA A 30 13.34 -27.46 1.53
N TRP A 31 13.09 -26.20 1.86
CA TRP A 31 13.92 -25.07 1.40
C TRP A 31 15.37 -25.14 1.92
N ILE A 32 15.57 -25.59 3.18
CA ILE A 32 16.90 -25.76 3.75
C ILE A 32 17.65 -26.89 3.02
N ILE A 33 16.99 -27.98 2.64
CA ILE A 33 17.58 -29.06 1.83
C ILE A 33 18.00 -28.53 0.46
N VAL A 34 17.14 -27.78 -0.23
CA VAL A 34 17.45 -27.15 -1.53
C VAL A 34 18.66 -26.22 -1.40
N LEU A 35 18.68 -25.37 -0.37
CA LEU A 35 19.80 -24.47 -0.10
C LEU A 35 21.10 -25.26 0.12
N SER A 36 21.07 -26.28 0.98
CA SER A 36 22.23 -27.12 1.30
C SER A 36 22.74 -27.87 0.08
N PHE A 37 21.86 -28.39 -0.78
CA PHE A 37 22.22 -29.06 -2.02
C PHE A 37 23.00 -28.13 -2.95
N PHE A 38 22.46 -26.95 -3.26
CA PHE A 38 23.13 -26.01 -4.16
C PHE A 38 24.39 -25.39 -3.54
N PHE A 39 24.43 -25.20 -2.23
CA PHE A 39 25.61 -24.73 -1.53
C PHE A 39 26.73 -25.78 -1.58
N SER A 40 26.41 -27.06 -1.34
CA SER A 40 27.36 -28.16 -1.46
C SER A 40 27.87 -28.31 -2.90
N THR A 41 27.01 -28.23 -3.91
CA THR A 41 27.43 -28.26 -5.32
C THR A 41 28.39 -27.11 -5.65
N THR A 42 28.15 -25.91 -5.10
CA THR A 42 29.05 -24.76 -5.25
C THR A 42 30.44 -25.03 -4.64
N ILE A 43 30.48 -25.57 -3.42
CA ILE A 43 31.75 -25.94 -2.74
C ILE A 43 32.49 -27.02 -3.51
N CYS A 44 31.80 -28.09 -3.93
CA CYS A 44 32.38 -29.17 -4.73
C CYS A 44 32.96 -28.67 -6.04
N PHE A 45 32.24 -27.72 -6.70
CA PHE A 45 32.69 -27.10 -7.93
C PHE A 45 33.99 -26.30 -7.74
N PHE A 46 34.11 -25.52 -6.66
CA PHE A 46 35.34 -24.77 -6.35
C PHE A 46 36.53 -25.67 -5.98
N LYS A 47 36.27 -26.86 -5.43
CA LYS A 47 37.32 -27.87 -5.12
C LYS A 47 37.65 -28.74 -6.32
N SER A 48 36.93 -28.69 -7.42
CA SER A 48 37.18 -29.50 -8.63
C SER A 48 38.39 -28.98 -9.41
N THR A 49 38.90 -29.82 -10.33
CA THR A 49 40.03 -29.45 -11.19
C THR A 49 39.68 -28.30 -12.14
N LEU A 50 40.69 -27.51 -12.53
CA LEU A 50 40.52 -26.39 -13.47
C LEU A 50 39.85 -26.81 -14.79
N ILE A 51 40.10 -28.03 -15.26
CA ILE A 51 39.47 -28.55 -16.48
C ILE A 51 37.95 -28.68 -16.30
N ILE A 52 37.51 -29.20 -15.14
CA ILE A 52 36.08 -29.32 -14.82
C ILE A 52 35.46 -27.92 -14.67
N GLN A 53 36.13 -27.01 -13.98
CA GLN A 53 35.66 -25.63 -13.81
C GLN A 53 35.49 -24.93 -15.15
N TRP A 54 36.41 -25.13 -16.10
CA TRP A 54 36.31 -24.53 -17.42
C TRP A 54 35.21 -25.18 -18.28
N LYS A 55 35.10 -26.49 -18.32
CA LYS A 55 34.15 -27.25 -19.13
C LYS A 55 32.72 -27.16 -18.59
N TRP A 56 32.55 -27.13 -17.27
CA TRP A 56 31.23 -27.20 -16.58
C TRP A 56 30.90 -25.89 -15.81
N GLY A 57 31.43 -24.76 -16.21
CA GLY A 57 31.19 -23.46 -15.55
C GLY A 57 29.73 -23.06 -15.41
N TRP A 58 28.82 -23.60 -16.24
CA TRP A 58 27.39 -23.39 -16.11
C TRP A 58 26.80 -23.96 -14.80
N ILE A 59 27.42 -25.00 -14.22
CA ILE A 59 27.00 -25.59 -12.93
C ILE A 59 27.10 -24.54 -11.82
N LEU A 60 28.17 -23.78 -11.77
CA LEU A 60 28.35 -22.71 -10.80
C LEU A 60 27.23 -21.67 -10.92
N GLY A 61 26.93 -21.24 -12.14
CA GLY A 61 25.85 -20.28 -12.40
C GLY A 61 24.48 -20.80 -11.95
N SER A 62 24.18 -22.06 -12.25
CA SER A 62 22.93 -22.72 -11.85
C SER A 62 22.84 -22.90 -10.34
N SER A 63 23.96 -23.25 -9.69
CA SER A 63 24.01 -23.40 -8.22
C SER A 63 23.76 -22.07 -7.51
N ILE A 64 24.38 -20.99 -7.97
CA ILE A 64 24.14 -19.65 -7.41
C ILE A 64 22.66 -19.24 -7.58
N ILE A 65 22.07 -19.49 -8.75
CA ILE A 65 20.65 -19.23 -8.99
C ILE A 65 19.79 -20.07 -8.03
N GLY A 66 20.10 -21.36 -7.85
CA GLY A 66 19.40 -22.23 -6.92
C GLY A 66 19.48 -21.77 -5.46
N ILE A 67 20.65 -21.30 -5.02
CA ILE A 67 20.83 -20.68 -3.70
C ILE A 67 19.92 -19.46 -3.54
N LEU A 68 19.86 -18.58 -4.52
CA LEU A 68 19.03 -17.37 -4.47
C LEU A 68 17.53 -17.70 -4.45
N ILE A 69 17.10 -18.71 -5.21
CA ILE A 69 15.74 -19.24 -5.17
C ILE A 69 15.41 -19.75 -3.76
N ALA A 70 16.30 -20.56 -3.19
CA ALA A 70 16.10 -21.11 -1.85
C ALA A 70 16.04 -20.00 -0.78
N ILE A 71 16.91 -18.99 -0.84
CA ILE A 71 16.87 -17.83 0.08
C ILE A 71 15.55 -17.07 -0.05
N GLY A 72 15.06 -16.84 -1.27
CA GLY A 72 13.75 -16.21 -1.51
C GLY A 72 12.60 -17.01 -0.92
N GLY A 73 12.60 -18.34 -1.11
CA GLY A 73 11.61 -19.25 -0.52
C GLY A 73 11.65 -19.27 1.00
N ILE A 74 12.83 -19.38 1.60
CA ILE A 74 13.02 -19.34 3.07
C ILE A 74 12.50 -18.02 3.64
N SER A 75 12.84 -16.90 3.03
CA SER A 75 12.38 -15.58 3.50
C SER A 75 10.85 -15.49 3.54
N ASN A 76 10.16 -15.96 2.49
CA ASN A 76 8.70 -15.96 2.45
C ASN A 76 8.07 -16.95 3.46
N ALA A 77 8.64 -18.15 3.59
CA ALA A 77 8.18 -19.17 4.52
C ALA A 77 8.29 -18.70 5.98
N LEU A 78 9.42 -18.10 6.38
CA LEU A 78 9.61 -17.54 7.72
C LEU A 78 8.58 -16.44 8.02
N ARG A 79 8.34 -15.57 7.06
CA ARG A 79 7.37 -14.49 7.22
C ARG A 79 5.93 -15.00 7.29
N SER A 80 5.58 -15.98 6.48
CA SER A 80 4.26 -16.63 6.50
C SER A 80 3.99 -17.34 7.83
N ASN A 81 4.98 -18.07 8.34
CA ASN A 81 4.85 -18.81 9.60
C ASN A 81 4.71 -17.87 10.81
N SER A 82 5.42 -16.74 10.82
CA SER A 82 5.30 -15.75 11.91
C SER A 82 3.91 -15.14 12.07
N ARG A 83 3.05 -15.22 11.04
CA ARG A 83 1.66 -14.72 11.06
C ARG A 83 0.65 -15.74 11.55
N LYS A 84 0.95 -17.02 11.41
CA LYS A 84 0.00 -18.11 11.77
C LYS A 84 -0.13 -18.35 13.27
N VAL A 85 0.81 -17.81 14.05
CA VAL A 85 0.83 -18.02 15.51
C VAL A 85 0.16 -16.83 16.19
N TYR A 86 -1.14 -16.97 16.44
CA TYR A 86 -1.86 -16.09 17.35
C TYR A 86 -1.89 -16.77 18.72
N PRO A 87 -1.12 -16.28 19.72
CA PRO A 87 -1.19 -16.85 21.07
C PRO A 87 -2.58 -16.64 21.65
N ALA A 88 -3.13 -17.68 22.26
CA ALA A 88 -4.30 -17.52 23.11
C ALA A 88 -3.96 -16.53 24.23
N LEU A 89 -4.70 -15.43 24.33
CA LEU A 89 -4.55 -14.46 25.40
C LEU A 89 -5.26 -14.99 26.65
N ASP A 90 -4.55 -15.80 27.41
CA ASP A 90 -5.05 -16.36 28.68
C ASP A 90 -4.63 -15.42 29.84
N THR A 91 -5.13 -14.18 29.83
CA THR A 91 -4.80 -13.14 30.80
C THR A 91 -6.02 -12.27 31.06
N SER A 92 -6.14 -11.77 32.31
CA SER A 92 -7.20 -10.84 32.72
C SER A 92 -6.93 -9.38 32.35
N ALA A 93 -5.67 -9.03 32.10
CA ALA A 93 -5.26 -7.68 31.74
C ALA A 93 -4.01 -7.70 30.85
N VAL A 94 -3.83 -6.63 30.07
CA VAL A 94 -2.71 -6.46 29.13
C VAL A 94 -2.05 -5.08 29.30
N LEU A 95 -0.73 -5.04 29.10
CA LEU A 95 0.01 -3.80 28.99
C LEU A 95 0.14 -3.39 27.52
N LEU A 96 -0.19 -2.16 27.21
CA LEU A 96 -0.16 -1.56 25.88
C LEU A 96 0.96 -0.52 25.84
N ASN A 97 2.01 -0.77 25.08
CA ASN A 97 3.03 0.23 24.80
C ASN A 97 2.70 0.90 23.47
N ILE A 98 2.32 2.16 23.49
CA ILE A 98 1.98 2.94 22.30
C ILE A 98 3.22 3.15 21.46
N THR A 99 3.18 2.73 20.19
CA THR A 99 4.29 2.87 19.25
C THR A 99 4.04 3.95 18.20
N GLU A 100 2.79 4.16 17.80
CA GLU A 100 2.40 5.20 16.83
C GLU A 100 1.05 5.81 17.19
N GLY A 101 0.84 7.04 16.79
CA GLY A 101 -0.43 7.78 16.91
C GLY A 101 -0.26 9.11 17.64
N PRO A 102 -1.36 9.82 17.84
CA PRO A 102 -2.74 9.52 17.45
C PRO A 102 -3.02 9.74 15.96
N LYS A 103 -3.71 8.83 15.29
CA LYS A 103 -4.36 9.09 13.99
C LYS A 103 -5.81 9.47 14.25
N GLN A 104 -6.16 10.72 13.93
CA GLN A 104 -7.47 11.26 14.26
C GLN A 104 -8.57 10.68 13.35
N GLY A 105 -9.55 9.98 13.97
CA GLY A 105 -10.81 9.58 13.34
C GLY A 105 -11.94 10.54 13.65
N SER A 106 -13.15 10.29 13.14
CA SER A 106 -14.34 11.10 13.45
C SER A 106 -14.82 10.92 14.90
N ALA A 107 -14.86 9.70 15.41
CA ALA A 107 -15.37 9.35 16.74
C ALA A 107 -14.30 8.87 17.70
N SER A 108 -13.15 8.42 17.24
CA SER A 108 -12.07 7.87 18.05
C SER A 108 -10.70 8.20 17.47
N ASN A 109 -9.70 8.23 18.32
CA ASN A 109 -8.29 8.30 17.93
C ASN A 109 -7.73 6.89 17.82
N ARG A 110 -7.01 6.59 16.75
CA ARG A 110 -6.36 5.31 16.53
C ARG A 110 -4.89 5.38 16.85
N TYR A 111 -4.44 4.42 17.65
CA TYR A 111 -3.05 4.21 18.03
C TYR A 111 -2.58 2.83 17.54
N LEU A 112 -1.29 2.66 17.35
CA LEU A 112 -0.66 1.36 17.22
C LEU A 112 0.06 1.05 18.54
N ALA A 113 -0.20 -0.13 19.11
CA ALA A 113 0.41 -0.55 20.36
C ALA A 113 1.00 -1.96 20.27
N ARG A 114 2.11 -2.17 20.96
CA ARG A 114 2.62 -3.50 21.27
C ARG A 114 1.98 -3.97 22.57
N VAL A 115 1.46 -5.19 22.55
CA VAL A 115 0.72 -5.78 23.66
C VAL A 115 1.61 -6.76 24.42
N TYR A 116 1.64 -6.64 25.73
CA TYR A 116 2.40 -7.50 26.65
C TYR A 116 1.44 -8.09 27.69
N LYS A 117 1.78 -9.23 28.31
CA LYS A 117 1.05 -9.74 29.48
C LYS A 117 1.30 -8.86 30.69
N ALA A 118 0.25 -8.60 31.48
CA ALA A 118 0.38 -7.77 32.69
C ALA A 118 1.15 -8.46 33.82
N ASP A 119 1.16 -9.79 33.83
CA ASP A 119 1.71 -10.67 34.87
C ASP A 119 3.21 -10.98 34.67
N GLN A 120 3.83 -10.50 33.61
CA GLN A 120 5.25 -10.75 33.34
C GLN A 120 6.03 -9.44 33.15
N PRO A 121 7.23 -9.29 33.72
CA PRO A 121 8.07 -8.15 33.43
C PRO A 121 8.43 -8.16 31.94
N MET A 122 8.17 -7.07 31.24
CA MET A 122 8.22 -6.84 29.79
C MET A 122 9.42 -7.48 29.03
N PRO A 123 9.39 -8.74 28.56
CA PRO A 123 10.54 -9.26 27.81
C PRO A 123 10.31 -9.27 26.29
N LYS A 124 9.12 -9.63 25.81
CA LYS A 124 8.79 -9.63 24.39
C LYS A 124 7.32 -9.30 24.16
N PRO A 125 6.98 -8.47 23.15
CA PRO A 125 5.59 -8.23 22.80
C PRO A 125 4.96 -9.53 22.31
N ILE A 126 3.73 -9.81 22.76
CA ILE A 126 2.99 -10.98 22.35
C ILE A 126 2.40 -10.76 20.95
N LEU A 127 1.89 -9.55 20.71
CA LEU A 127 1.26 -9.16 19.46
C LEU A 127 1.25 -7.63 19.29
N SER A 128 0.93 -7.18 18.09
CA SER A 128 0.64 -5.76 17.80
C SER A 128 -0.84 -5.58 17.55
N SER A 129 -1.42 -4.51 18.09
CA SER A 129 -2.85 -4.21 18.00
C SER A 129 -3.09 -2.75 17.63
N TYR A 130 -4.13 -2.50 16.83
CA TYR A 130 -4.73 -1.18 16.76
C TYR A 130 -5.57 -0.92 17.99
N VAL A 131 -5.34 0.21 18.66
CA VAL A 131 -6.11 0.64 19.82
C VAL A 131 -6.90 1.89 19.44
N TYR A 132 -8.22 1.79 19.50
CA TYR A 132 -9.14 2.89 19.25
C TYR A 132 -9.62 3.45 20.59
N ILE A 133 -9.37 4.72 20.85
CA ILE A 133 -9.78 5.41 22.07
C ILE A 133 -10.80 6.47 21.69
N LYS A 134 -11.98 6.42 22.32
CA LYS A 134 -13.11 7.31 22.04
C LYS A 134 -12.76 8.75 22.38
N LYS A 135 -13.15 9.73 21.55
CA LYS A 135 -12.85 11.15 21.74
C LYS A 135 -13.57 11.82 22.93
N THR A 136 -14.40 11.09 23.65
CA THR A 136 -14.99 11.59 24.91
C THR A 136 -13.97 11.81 26.02
N ASP A 137 -12.77 11.23 25.84
CA ASP A 137 -11.64 11.41 26.74
C ASP A 137 -10.67 12.43 26.12
N SER A 138 -10.35 13.49 26.87
CA SER A 138 -9.39 14.52 26.44
C SER A 138 -7.93 14.07 26.50
N SER A 139 -7.66 12.83 26.97
CA SER A 139 -6.32 12.29 27.06
C SER A 139 -5.77 11.93 25.68
N THR A 140 -4.70 12.59 25.28
CA THR A 140 -3.89 12.23 24.13
C THR A 140 -2.65 11.47 24.59
N PHE A 141 -2.41 10.30 23.98
CA PHE A 141 -1.23 9.48 24.26
C PHE A 141 -0.16 9.72 23.21
N VAL A 142 1.07 9.64 23.64
CA VAL A 142 2.25 9.79 22.77
C VAL A 142 2.99 8.46 22.64
N PRO A 143 3.76 8.25 21.58
CA PRO A 143 4.63 7.08 21.47
C PRO A 143 5.54 6.95 22.69
N GLY A 144 5.58 5.74 23.27
CA GLY A 144 6.28 5.44 24.53
C GLY A 144 5.38 5.38 25.76
N ASP A 145 4.15 5.90 25.71
CA ASP A 145 3.21 5.76 26.83
C ASP A 145 2.81 4.29 27.02
N VAL A 146 2.72 3.87 28.29
CA VAL A 146 2.31 2.52 28.70
C VAL A 146 0.97 2.58 29.41
N LEU A 147 0.00 1.83 28.88
CA LEU A 147 -1.34 1.72 29.43
C LEU A 147 -1.58 0.28 29.93
N LEU A 148 -2.12 0.14 31.13
CA LEU A 148 -2.68 -1.12 31.61
C LEU A 148 -4.16 -1.16 31.24
N SER A 149 -4.60 -2.20 30.54
CA SER A 149 -6.00 -2.36 30.13
C SER A 149 -6.56 -3.71 30.53
N ILE A 150 -7.83 -3.69 31.01
CA ILE A 150 -8.63 -4.88 31.28
C ILE A 150 -9.37 -5.37 30.04
N THR A 151 -9.47 -4.53 29.00
CA THR A 151 -10.04 -4.95 27.72
C THR A 151 -8.99 -5.74 26.95
N LEU A 152 -9.37 -6.91 26.41
CA LEU A 152 -8.46 -7.75 25.65
C LEU A 152 -8.54 -7.45 24.15
N PRO A 153 -7.41 -7.51 23.42
CA PRO A 153 -7.40 -7.41 21.97
C PRO A 153 -8.24 -8.49 21.30
N GLN A 154 -9.04 -8.09 20.30
CA GLN A 154 -9.85 -8.99 19.48
C GLN A 154 -9.19 -9.18 18.11
N PRO A 155 -9.25 -10.38 17.50
CA PRO A 155 -8.76 -10.59 16.15
C PRO A 155 -9.42 -9.64 15.16
N LEU A 156 -8.66 -9.07 14.25
CA LEU A 156 -9.19 -8.33 13.12
C LEU A 156 -10.03 -9.28 12.25
N LYS A 157 -11.21 -8.81 11.83
CA LYS A 157 -12.12 -9.57 10.96
C LYS A 157 -12.03 -9.06 9.53
N ASN A 158 -12.12 -9.96 8.55
CA ASN A 158 -12.18 -9.59 7.14
C ASN A 158 -13.64 -9.32 6.75
N ASN A 159 -14.02 -8.07 6.80
CA ASN A 159 -15.38 -7.62 6.52
C ASN A 159 -15.47 -6.76 5.25
N ALA A 160 -14.44 -6.78 4.39
CA ALA A 160 -14.38 -5.92 3.23
C ALA A 160 -15.35 -6.36 2.13
N ASN A 161 -16.20 -5.43 1.69
CA ASN A 161 -17.06 -5.61 0.51
C ASN A 161 -16.22 -5.71 -0.78
N PRO A 162 -16.74 -6.32 -1.86
CA PRO A 162 -16.07 -6.32 -3.15
C PRO A 162 -15.68 -4.91 -3.58
N GLY A 163 -14.39 -4.71 -3.91
CA GLY A 163 -13.82 -3.41 -4.28
C GLY A 163 -13.54 -2.45 -3.13
N ALA A 164 -13.93 -2.77 -1.90
CA ALA A 164 -13.49 -2.02 -0.74
C ALA A 164 -12.04 -2.37 -0.37
N PHE A 165 -11.35 -1.45 0.29
CA PHE A 165 -10.00 -1.69 0.76
C PHE A 165 -9.97 -2.82 1.80
N ASP A 166 -9.22 -3.87 1.51
CA ASP A 166 -9.05 -5.02 2.42
C ASP A 166 -8.08 -4.67 3.56
N PHE A 167 -8.64 -4.02 4.59
CA PHE A 167 -7.90 -3.59 5.78
C PHE A 167 -7.34 -4.79 6.57
N PHE A 168 -8.03 -5.91 6.58
CA PHE A 168 -7.58 -7.12 7.26
C PHE A 168 -6.28 -7.66 6.64
N THR A 169 -6.28 -7.89 5.33
CA THR A 169 -5.11 -8.39 4.62
C THR A 169 -3.94 -7.40 4.68
N TYR A 170 -4.22 -6.10 4.54
CA TYR A 170 -3.21 -5.05 4.70
C TYR A 170 -2.58 -5.05 6.09
N SER A 171 -3.39 -5.09 7.15
CA SER A 171 -2.91 -5.08 8.53
C SER A 171 -2.12 -6.33 8.89
N ASN A 172 -2.62 -7.51 8.50
CA ASN A 172 -1.91 -8.78 8.70
C ASN A 172 -0.53 -8.81 8.02
N ARG A 173 -0.40 -8.27 6.81
CA ARG A 173 0.90 -8.14 6.13
C ARG A 173 1.86 -7.26 6.90
N ASN A 174 1.36 -6.25 7.61
CA ASN A 174 2.15 -5.40 8.50
C ASN A 174 2.37 -6.00 9.90
N GLY A 175 1.93 -7.24 10.14
CA GLY A 175 2.08 -7.93 11.44
C GLY A 175 1.09 -7.46 12.51
N ILE A 176 -0.01 -6.81 12.10
CA ILE A 176 -1.05 -6.32 13.00
C ILE A 176 -2.30 -7.16 12.78
N GLY A 177 -2.53 -8.15 13.66
CA GLY A 177 -3.66 -9.07 13.55
C GLY A 177 -4.81 -8.76 14.49
N PHE A 178 -4.70 -7.73 15.34
CA PHE A 178 -5.64 -7.45 16.41
C PHE A 178 -6.10 -6.00 16.44
N THR A 179 -7.27 -5.81 17.04
CA THR A 179 -7.86 -4.50 17.32
C THR A 179 -8.45 -4.49 18.74
N MET A 180 -8.45 -3.31 19.34
CA MET A 180 -8.99 -3.08 20.67
C MET A 180 -9.75 -1.75 20.66
N MET A 181 -10.91 -1.71 21.33
CA MET A 181 -11.69 -0.47 21.48
C MET A 181 -11.79 -0.13 22.95
N LEU A 182 -11.34 1.06 23.32
CA LEU A 182 -11.41 1.61 24.66
C LEU A 182 -12.44 2.76 24.67
N GLU A 183 -13.52 2.56 25.39
CA GLU A 183 -14.67 3.47 25.38
C GLU A 183 -14.54 4.60 26.39
N GLY A 184 -13.69 4.43 27.42
CA GLY A 184 -13.50 5.43 28.46
C GLY A 184 -12.36 5.12 29.43
N PRO A 185 -12.04 6.07 30.34
CA PRO A 185 -10.93 5.96 31.30
C PRO A 185 -11.04 4.78 32.29
N SER A 186 -12.25 4.24 32.48
CA SER A 186 -12.47 3.07 33.37
C SER A 186 -11.86 1.77 32.82
N GLN A 187 -11.52 1.72 31.51
CA GLN A 187 -11.01 0.50 30.87
C GLN A 187 -9.47 0.46 30.80
N TYR A 188 -8.80 1.55 31.17
CA TYR A 188 -7.33 1.60 31.14
C TYR A 188 -6.79 2.54 32.23
N ILE A 189 -5.56 2.29 32.64
CA ILE A 189 -4.79 3.13 33.57
C ILE A 189 -3.46 3.47 32.91
N LYS A 190 -3.10 4.74 32.84
CA LYS A 190 -1.77 5.15 32.40
C LYS A 190 -0.77 4.82 33.51
N MET A 191 0.13 3.87 33.26
CA MET A 191 1.03 3.32 34.30
C MET A 191 2.29 4.17 34.54
N SER A 192 2.82 4.78 33.51
CA SER A 192 3.91 5.74 33.64
C SER A 192 4.09 6.56 32.36
N GLU A 193 4.65 7.76 32.51
CA GLU A 193 5.29 8.44 31.40
C GLU A 193 6.59 7.68 31.13
N SER A 194 6.59 6.90 30.05
CA SER A 194 7.77 6.22 29.48
C SER A 194 8.66 5.49 30.50
N ALA A 195 8.39 4.20 30.76
CA ALA A 195 9.26 3.34 31.59
C ALA A 195 10.66 3.09 30.96
N SER A 196 10.88 3.47 29.72
CA SER A 196 12.21 3.62 29.13
C SER A 196 12.52 5.10 28.98
N GLY A 197 13.46 5.60 29.73
CA GLY A 197 13.90 6.99 29.79
C GLY A 197 14.46 7.60 28.50
N SER A 198 14.16 7.05 27.38
CA SER A 198 14.37 7.64 26.05
C SER A 198 12.99 7.87 25.39
N LYS A 199 12.41 9.07 25.57
CA LYS A 199 11.51 9.59 24.52
C LYS A 199 12.23 9.29 23.22
N ASP A 200 11.58 8.51 22.36
CA ASP A 200 12.20 8.15 21.09
C ASP A 200 12.74 9.44 20.46
N TRP A 201 14.07 9.52 20.26
CA TRP A 201 14.71 10.73 19.77
C TRP A 201 14.02 11.25 18.49
N THR A 202 13.46 10.32 17.71
CA THR A 202 12.71 10.62 16.48
C THR A 202 11.46 11.44 16.79
N TYR A 203 10.75 11.12 17.88
CA TYR A 203 9.59 11.88 18.31
C TYR A 203 9.98 13.29 18.76
N SER A 204 11.03 13.42 19.58
CA SER A 204 11.50 14.73 20.06
C SER A 204 11.98 15.63 18.92
N VAL A 205 12.71 15.09 17.93
CA VAL A 205 13.14 15.83 16.75
C VAL A 205 11.95 16.22 15.87
N ARG A 206 11.00 15.30 15.67
CA ARG A 206 9.79 15.56 14.89
C ARG A 206 8.96 16.70 15.49
N GLU A 207 8.72 16.68 16.80
CA GLU A 207 8.00 17.73 17.51
C GLU A 207 8.67 19.11 17.36
N LYS A 208 10.02 19.17 17.46
CA LYS A 208 10.77 20.40 17.22
C LYS A 208 10.58 20.94 15.80
N ILE A 209 10.66 20.06 14.80
CA ILE A 209 10.47 20.46 13.39
C ILE A 209 9.04 20.95 13.16
N LEU A 210 8.03 20.27 13.71
CA LEU A 210 6.63 20.70 13.65
C LEU A 210 6.44 22.08 14.27
N ALA A 211 7.04 22.32 15.45
CA ALA A 211 6.98 23.62 16.10
C ALA A 211 7.64 24.73 15.26
N ILE A 212 8.81 24.46 14.62
CA ILE A 212 9.47 25.42 13.74
C ILE A 212 8.57 25.79 12.56
N ILE A 213 7.95 24.80 11.91
CA ILE A 213 7.06 25.02 10.77
C ILE A 213 5.83 25.83 11.20
N LYS A 214 5.14 25.42 12.27
CA LYS A 214 3.93 26.09 12.78
C LYS A 214 4.16 27.52 13.21
N ASN A 215 5.33 27.82 13.79
CA ASN A 215 5.66 29.16 14.25
C ASN A 215 6.02 30.12 13.10
N ASN A 216 6.52 29.61 11.98
CA ASN A 216 7.02 30.45 10.88
C ASN A 216 6.09 30.49 9.67
N ILE A 217 5.16 29.53 9.52
CA ILE A 217 4.19 29.49 8.42
C ILE A 217 2.79 29.80 8.97
N ASN A 218 2.30 30.99 8.68
CA ASN A 218 1.06 31.51 9.30
C ASN A 218 -0.22 30.81 8.82
N ASN A 219 -0.27 30.32 7.57
CA ASN A 219 -1.44 29.63 7.05
C ASN A 219 -1.41 28.16 7.48
N LYS A 220 -2.42 27.72 8.25
CA LYS A 220 -2.52 26.33 8.76
C LYS A 220 -2.55 25.29 7.65
N GLN A 221 -3.22 25.55 6.53
CA GLN A 221 -3.31 24.65 5.40
C GLN A 221 -1.94 24.47 4.73
N ASN A 222 -1.20 25.56 4.57
CA ASN A 222 0.14 25.57 4.01
C ASN A 222 1.15 24.93 4.98
N ALA A 223 1.03 25.19 6.29
CA ALA A 223 1.84 24.54 7.32
C ALA A 223 1.63 23.03 7.32
N GLY A 224 0.38 22.54 7.27
CA GLY A 224 0.08 21.10 7.18
C GLY A 224 0.66 20.43 5.93
N LEU A 225 0.71 21.15 4.80
CA LEU A 225 1.37 20.64 3.59
C LEU A 225 2.90 20.60 3.74
N ALA A 226 3.51 21.64 4.34
CA ALA A 226 4.93 21.69 4.65
C ALA A 226 5.35 20.52 5.56
N GLU A 227 4.59 20.28 6.64
CA GLU A 227 4.81 19.16 7.56
C GLU A 227 4.77 17.81 6.84
N ALA A 228 3.80 17.64 5.93
CA ALA A 228 3.68 16.43 5.14
C ALA A 228 4.85 16.23 4.17
N MET A 229 5.35 17.30 3.55
CA MET A 229 6.45 17.27 2.59
C MET A 229 7.79 17.03 3.27
N LEU A 230 8.09 17.66 4.40
CA LEU A 230 9.40 17.56 5.05
C LEU A 230 9.56 16.28 5.89
N ILE A 231 8.58 15.97 6.75
CA ILE A 231 8.70 14.85 7.71
C ILE A 231 7.60 13.79 7.57
N GLY A 232 6.70 13.92 6.59
CA GLY A 232 5.61 12.95 6.35
C GLY A 232 4.47 13.00 7.36
N TYR A 233 4.35 14.07 8.14
CA TYR A 233 3.25 14.24 9.07
C TYR A 233 2.02 14.76 8.34
N ARG A 234 0.91 13.97 8.37
CA ARG A 234 -0.29 14.23 7.55
C ARG A 234 -1.55 14.49 8.37
N GLU A 235 -1.43 14.57 9.69
CA GLU A 235 -2.61 14.72 10.57
C GLU A 235 -3.24 16.12 10.42
N ASP A 236 -2.41 17.14 10.13
CA ASP A 236 -2.84 18.52 9.95
C ASP A 236 -3.15 18.87 8.47
N LEU A 237 -3.06 17.87 7.58
CA LEU A 237 -3.31 18.08 6.15
C LEU A 237 -4.81 18.16 5.85
N ASP A 238 -5.19 19.21 5.13
CA ASP A 238 -6.57 19.41 4.69
C ASP A 238 -7.02 18.32 3.70
N LYS A 239 -8.22 17.76 3.93
CA LYS A 239 -8.75 16.65 3.13
C LYS A 239 -9.18 17.08 1.73
N GLU A 240 -9.67 18.30 1.56
CA GLU A 240 -10.07 18.82 0.25
C GLU A 240 -8.84 19.05 -0.61
N LEU A 241 -7.79 19.62 0.00
CA LEU A 241 -6.49 19.79 -0.63
C LEU A 241 -5.90 18.42 -1.05
N LEU A 242 -5.90 17.43 -0.16
CA LEU A 242 -5.44 16.08 -0.47
C LEU A 242 -6.19 15.46 -1.66
N ASN A 243 -7.52 15.67 -1.74
CA ASN A 243 -8.32 15.21 -2.86
C ASN A 243 -7.94 15.94 -4.16
N ALA A 244 -7.71 17.27 -4.13
CA ALA A 244 -7.27 18.02 -5.30
C ALA A 244 -5.92 17.52 -5.84
N TYR A 245 -4.93 17.28 -4.95
CA TYR A 245 -3.64 16.69 -5.32
C TYR A 245 -3.77 15.29 -5.89
N THR A 246 -4.71 14.49 -5.37
CA THR A 246 -4.98 13.14 -5.89
C THR A 246 -5.61 13.21 -7.28
N ASN A 247 -6.59 14.09 -7.46
CA ASN A 247 -7.32 14.22 -8.71
C ASN A 247 -6.47 14.79 -9.85
N THR A 248 -5.46 15.60 -9.53
CA THR A 248 -4.52 16.16 -10.51
C THR A 248 -3.27 15.31 -10.73
N GLY A 249 -3.13 14.17 -10.02
CA GLY A 249 -2.03 13.22 -10.19
C GLY A 249 -0.72 13.63 -9.51
N VAL A 250 -0.73 14.65 -8.63
CA VAL A 250 0.47 15.14 -7.92
C VAL A 250 0.50 14.76 -6.44
N VAL A 251 -0.35 13.83 -6.00
CA VAL A 251 -0.36 13.35 -4.60
C VAL A 251 0.99 12.80 -4.12
N HIS A 252 1.85 12.36 -5.04
CA HIS A 252 3.19 11.89 -4.73
C HIS A 252 4.12 13.00 -4.16
N ILE A 253 3.79 14.27 -4.32
CA ILE A 253 4.49 15.42 -3.74
C ILE A 253 4.23 15.49 -2.23
N ILE A 254 2.99 15.20 -1.78
CA ILE A 254 2.62 15.14 -0.37
C ILE A 254 3.27 13.95 0.35
N ALA A 255 3.54 12.87 -0.39
CA ALA A 255 4.25 11.73 0.14
C ALA A 255 5.75 11.97 0.05
N ILE A 256 6.49 11.75 1.14
CA ILE A 256 7.95 11.78 1.05
C ILE A 256 8.41 10.79 0.00
N SER A 257 9.03 11.30 -1.03
CA SER A 257 9.42 10.55 -2.22
C SER A 257 10.93 10.35 -2.31
N GLY A 258 11.33 9.47 -3.24
CA GLY A 258 12.74 9.32 -3.60
C GLY A 258 13.38 10.60 -4.13
N LEU A 259 12.59 11.54 -4.69
CA LEU A 259 13.06 12.85 -5.13
C LEU A 259 13.52 13.69 -3.94
N HIS A 260 12.74 13.72 -2.84
CA HIS A 260 13.08 14.45 -1.61
C HIS A 260 14.42 13.95 -1.04
N LEU A 261 14.58 12.64 -0.89
CA LEU A 261 15.82 12.06 -0.41
C LEU A 261 17.00 12.29 -1.38
N GLY A 262 16.72 12.25 -2.69
CA GLY A 262 17.70 12.57 -3.74
C GLY A 262 18.19 14.01 -3.69
N LEU A 263 17.27 14.93 -3.42
CA LEU A 263 17.60 16.36 -3.28
C LEU A 263 18.47 16.61 -2.04
N ILE A 264 18.10 16.02 -0.92
CA ILE A 264 18.90 16.08 0.33
C ILE A 264 20.30 15.50 0.07
N PHE A 265 20.39 14.32 -0.55
CA PHE A 265 21.67 13.71 -0.91
C PHE A 265 22.50 14.60 -1.82
N MET A 266 21.88 15.21 -2.84
CA MET A 266 22.56 16.10 -3.78
C MET A 266 23.13 17.35 -3.07
N LEU A 267 22.35 17.99 -2.19
CA LEU A 267 22.80 19.15 -1.41
C LEU A 267 23.96 18.79 -0.50
N MET A 268 23.90 17.64 0.16
CA MET A 268 24.98 17.14 1.01
C MET A 268 26.25 16.82 0.22
N ASP A 269 26.11 16.13 -0.92
CA ASP A 269 27.25 15.80 -1.79
C ASP A 269 27.93 17.07 -2.31
N LEU A 270 27.13 18.08 -2.71
CA LEU A 270 27.62 19.39 -3.13
C LEU A 270 28.39 20.09 -1.99
N PHE A 271 27.82 20.12 -0.78
CA PHE A 271 28.43 20.73 0.40
C PHE A 271 29.75 20.02 0.76
N ILE A 272 29.75 18.70 0.84
CA ILE A 272 30.94 17.92 1.18
C ILE A 272 32.05 18.12 0.14
N ARG A 273 31.72 18.15 -1.16
CA ARG A 273 32.69 18.40 -2.23
C ARG A 273 33.26 19.80 -2.18
N SER A 274 32.49 20.79 -1.79
CA SER A 274 32.97 22.18 -1.67
C SER A 274 33.95 22.36 -0.49
N VAL A 275 33.70 21.65 0.63
CA VAL A 275 34.51 21.77 1.86
C VAL A 275 35.73 20.82 1.84
N ALA A 276 35.54 19.56 1.51
CA ALA A 276 36.59 18.54 1.62
C ALA A 276 37.39 18.29 0.33
N GLY A 277 36.96 18.86 -0.78
CA GLY A 277 37.52 18.59 -2.11
C GLY A 277 37.21 17.21 -2.66
N ARG A 278 37.29 17.03 -3.98
CA ARG A 278 36.80 15.83 -4.70
C ARG A 278 37.36 14.49 -4.18
N LYS A 279 38.64 14.43 -3.82
CA LYS A 279 39.28 13.15 -3.39
C LYS A 279 38.85 12.72 -1.97
N LYS A 280 38.75 13.68 -1.05
CA LYS A 280 38.32 13.39 0.36
C LYS A 280 36.80 13.28 0.46
N ALA A 281 36.03 13.85 -0.46
CA ALA A 281 34.58 13.84 -0.48
C ALA A 281 34.00 12.42 -0.57
N THR A 282 34.68 11.46 -1.18
CA THR A 282 34.21 10.06 -1.31
C THR A 282 34.14 9.37 0.07
N TRP A 283 35.17 9.53 0.90
CA TRP A 283 35.18 8.97 2.26
C TRP A 283 34.31 9.77 3.23
N ALA A 284 34.34 11.12 3.11
CA ALA A 284 33.44 11.98 3.87
C ALA A 284 31.98 11.68 3.56
N GLY A 285 31.63 11.38 2.30
CA GLY A 285 30.32 10.91 1.90
C GLY A 285 29.89 9.63 2.63
N LEU A 286 30.81 8.66 2.80
CA LEU A 286 30.50 7.42 3.51
C LEU A 286 30.21 7.67 5.00
N PHE A 287 31.01 8.52 5.67
CA PHE A 287 30.89 8.74 7.12
C PHE A 287 29.87 9.82 7.50
N ILE A 288 29.49 10.72 6.61
CA ILE A 288 28.55 11.81 6.89
C ILE A 288 27.23 11.59 6.13
N SER A 289 27.26 11.41 4.80
CA SER A 289 26.03 11.31 4.01
C SER A 289 25.26 10.02 4.29
N PHE A 290 25.93 8.89 4.50
CA PHE A 290 25.28 7.62 4.78
C PHE A 290 24.49 7.64 6.11
N PRO A 291 25.06 7.98 7.27
CA PRO A 291 24.30 8.06 8.52
C PRO A 291 23.17 9.09 8.48
N LEU A 292 23.41 10.26 7.88
CA LEU A 292 22.40 11.32 7.83
C LEU A 292 21.21 10.92 6.94
N LEU A 293 21.47 10.25 5.83
CA LEU A 293 20.45 9.72 4.94
C LEU A 293 19.56 8.67 5.63
N TRP A 294 20.16 7.78 6.42
CA TRP A 294 19.41 6.79 7.20
C TRP A 294 18.69 7.42 8.41
N SER A 295 19.29 8.40 9.07
CA SER A 295 18.62 9.17 10.13
C SER A 295 17.38 9.88 9.60
N PHE A 296 17.46 10.50 8.41
CA PHE A 296 16.30 11.11 7.76
C PHE A 296 15.25 10.06 7.40
N ALA A 297 15.65 8.89 6.88
CA ALA A 297 14.72 7.82 6.56
C ALA A 297 13.96 7.32 7.80
N ILE A 298 14.63 7.20 8.95
CA ILE A 298 14.01 6.82 10.23
C ILE A 298 13.08 7.93 10.72
N LEU A 299 13.53 9.18 10.70
CA LEU A 299 12.76 10.35 11.14
C LEU A 299 11.43 10.46 10.37
N THR A 300 11.43 10.15 9.08
CA THR A 300 10.26 10.24 8.20
C THR A 300 9.34 9.01 8.24
N GLY A 301 9.59 8.07 9.15
CA GLY A 301 8.76 6.88 9.36
C GLY A 301 9.04 5.72 8.43
N SER A 302 10.19 5.71 7.76
CA SER A 302 10.72 4.55 7.01
C SER A 302 9.75 3.95 5.98
N SER A 303 9.02 4.79 5.24
CA SER A 303 8.12 4.31 4.19
C SER A 303 8.89 3.53 3.11
N ALA A 304 8.23 2.60 2.41
CA ALA A 304 8.86 1.75 1.40
C ALA A 304 9.61 2.56 0.31
N SER A 305 9.06 3.73 -0.09
CA SER A 305 9.70 4.63 -1.06
C SER A 305 10.97 5.28 -0.53
N VAL A 306 10.97 5.67 0.74
CA VAL A 306 12.13 6.30 1.40
C VAL A 306 13.25 5.28 1.61
N ILE A 307 12.91 4.09 2.16
CA ILE A 307 13.91 3.02 2.38
C ILE A 307 14.53 2.58 1.05
N ARG A 308 13.74 2.42 -0.02
CA ARG A 308 14.26 2.14 -1.35
C ARG A 308 15.32 3.15 -1.76
N SER A 309 15.01 4.43 -1.63
CA SER A 309 15.91 5.51 -2.01
C SER A 309 17.17 5.54 -1.13
N ALA A 310 17.02 5.31 0.18
CA ALA A 310 18.14 5.20 1.10
C ALA A 310 19.09 4.07 0.69
N ILE A 311 18.59 2.88 0.35
CA ILE A 311 19.40 1.77 -0.13
C ILE A 311 20.07 2.09 -1.48
N MET A 312 19.33 2.69 -2.42
CA MET A 312 19.89 3.07 -3.72
C MET A 312 21.04 4.10 -3.59
N PHE A 313 20.83 5.14 -2.77
CA PHE A 313 21.88 6.12 -2.52
C PHE A 313 23.05 5.52 -1.71
N SER A 314 22.80 4.57 -0.81
CA SER A 314 23.83 3.81 -0.13
C SER A 314 24.72 3.06 -1.14
N PHE A 315 24.15 2.43 -2.17
CA PHE A 315 24.95 1.81 -3.24
C PHE A 315 25.79 2.82 -4.04
N ILE A 316 25.26 4.03 -4.25
CA ILE A 316 26.00 5.11 -4.92
C ILE A 316 27.16 5.58 -4.04
N ILE A 317 26.91 5.84 -2.75
CA ILE A 317 27.93 6.29 -1.78
C ILE A 317 29.05 5.25 -1.66
N ILE A 318 28.71 3.99 -1.43
CA ILE A 318 29.67 2.90 -1.31
C ILE A 318 30.40 2.68 -2.62
N GLY A 319 29.69 2.68 -3.77
CA GLY A 319 30.28 2.56 -5.10
C GLY A 319 31.33 3.63 -5.37
N ASN A 320 31.01 4.88 -5.04
CA ASN A 320 31.95 6.00 -5.20
C ASN A 320 33.16 5.83 -4.27
N ALA A 321 32.98 5.36 -3.02
CA ALA A 321 34.07 5.15 -2.07
C ALA A 321 35.08 4.08 -2.54
N ILE A 322 34.60 3.01 -3.21
CA ILE A 322 35.46 1.96 -3.79
C ILE A 322 35.85 2.24 -5.26
N GLY A 323 35.62 3.44 -5.76
CA GLY A 323 36.02 3.86 -7.11
C GLY A 323 35.22 3.22 -8.25
N ARG A 324 34.05 2.64 -8.00
CA ARG A 324 33.17 2.03 -9.00
C ARG A 324 32.00 2.93 -9.35
N LYS A 325 31.76 3.13 -10.66
CA LYS A 325 30.55 3.83 -11.14
C LYS A 325 29.33 2.94 -10.93
N SER A 326 28.34 3.41 -10.18
CA SER A 326 27.07 2.71 -10.02
C SER A 326 26.21 2.87 -11.29
N ASN A 327 25.54 1.76 -11.68
CA ASN A 327 24.51 1.79 -12.71
C ASN A 327 23.14 1.90 -12.04
N GLY A 328 22.33 2.92 -12.40
CA GLY A 328 21.04 3.19 -11.76
C GLY A 328 20.10 1.99 -11.78
N MET A 329 19.98 1.29 -12.91
CA MET A 329 19.13 0.09 -13.02
C MET A 329 19.64 -1.05 -12.12
N ASN A 330 20.96 -1.22 -12.04
CA ASN A 330 21.55 -2.25 -11.17
C ASN A 330 21.33 -1.93 -9.69
N SER A 331 21.45 -0.66 -9.28
CA SER A 331 21.15 -0.22 -7.91
C SER A 331 19.66 -0.35 -7.59
N LEU A 332 18.79 -0.07 -8.55
CA LEU A 332 17.34 -0.25 -8.40
C LEU A 332 16.98 -1.72 -8.13
N LEU A 333 17.46 -2.64 -8.96
CA LEU A 333 17.19 -4.07 -8.81
C LEU A 333 17.84 -4.66 -7.58
N GLY A 334 19.04 -4.20 -7.21
CA GLY A 334 19.71 -4.58 -5.96
C GLY A 334 18.91 -4.17 -4.73
N SER A 335 18.40 -2.94 -4.71
CA SER A 335 17.53 -2.47 -3.62
C SER A 335 16.20 -3.23 -3.56
N ALA A 336 15.59 -3.56 -4.70
CA ALA A 336 14.38 -4.37 -4.76
C ALA A 336 14.61 -5.78 -4.20
N CYS A 337 15.72 -6.41 -4.59
CA CYS A 337 16.11 -7.72 -4.09
C CYS A 337 16.29 -7.70 -2.56
N MET A 338 17.04 -6.74 -2.01
CA MET A 338 17.26 -6.61 -0.57
C MET A 338 15.94 -6.42 0.19
N LEU A 339 15.08 -5.52 -0.28
CA LEU A 339 13.79 -5.25 0.39
C LEU A 339 12.84 -6.44 0.32
N LEU A 340 12.75 -7.14 -0.81
CA LEU A 340 11.90 -8.32 -0.93
C LEU A 340 12.42 -9.52 -0.15
N LEU A 341 13.74 -9.66 0.00
CA LEU A 341 14.32 -10.68 0.88
C LEU A 341 14.12 -10.34 2.36
N TRP A 342 14.12 -9.05 2.72
CA TRP A 342 13.79 -8.61 4.08
C TRP A 342 12.31 -8.78 4.41
N SER A 343 11.44 -8.31 3.51
CA SER A 343 9.97 -8.38 3.65
C SER A 343 9.31 -8.72 2.32
N PRO A 344 9.06 -10.02 2.05
CA PRO A 344 8.41 -10.47 0.82
C PRO A 344 7.03 -9.86 0.55
N ASP A 345 6.37 -9.35 1.61
CA ASP A 345 5.06 -8.71 1.52
C ASP A 345 5.05 -7.38 0.80
N LEU A 346 6.20 -6.71 0.72
CA LEU A 346 6.34 -5.47 -0.01
C LEU A 346 5.95 -5.61 -1.49
N ARG A 347 5.98 -6.83 -2.05
CA ARG A 347 5.46 -7.09 -3.41
C ARG A 347 3.99 -6.70 -3.59
N PHE A 348 3.21 -6.66 -2.52
CA PHE A 348 1.79 -6.27 -2.52
C PHE A 348 1.56 -4.82 -2.09
N ASP A 349 2.60 -4.12 -1.65
CA ASP A 349 2.52 -2.72 -1.26
C ASP A 349 2.52 -1.83 -2.51
N LEU A 350 1.45 -1.04 -2.69
CA LEU A 350 1.31 -0.17 -3.86
C LEU A 350 2.36 0.93 -3.89
N GLY A 351 2.79 1.43 -2.72
CA GLY A 351 3.86 2.41 -2.63
C GLY A 351 5.18 1.83 -3.13
N PHE A 352 5.49 0.58 -2.78
CA PHE A 352 6.63 -0.15 -3.32
C PHE A 352 6.51 -0.32 -4.85
N GLN A 353 5.39 -0.87 -5.35
CA GLN A 353 5.20 -1.12 -6.78
C GLN A 353 5.32 0.15 -7.61
N LEU A 354 4.60 1.22 -7.24
CA LEU A 354 4.61 2.50 -7.96
C LEU A 354 5.98 3.16 -7.92
N SER A 355 6.67 3.10 -6.77
CA SER A 355 7.98 3.71 -6.61
C SER A 355 9.04 3.03 -7.48
N TYR A 356 9.06 1.69 -7.54
CA TYR A 356 9.99 0.94 -8.40
C TYR A 356 9.63 1.08 -9.88
N ALA A 357 8.34 1.03 -10.22
CA ALA A 357 7.87 1.22 -11.59
C ALA A 357 8.24 2.61 -12.13
N ALA A 358 8.06 3.68 -11.33
CA ALA A 358 8.39 5.04 -11.73
C ALA A 358 9.89 5.19 -12.06
N VAL A 359 10.77 4.73 -11.16
CA VAL A 359 12.22 4.86 -11.38
C VAL A 359 12.70 3.97 -12.53
N ALA A 360 12.19 2.73 -12.62
CA ALA A 360 12.48 1.85 -13.76
C ALA A 360 12.05 2.48 -15.08
N SER A 361 10.85 3.07 -15.10
CA SER A 361 10.27 3.73 -16.26
C SER A 361 11.11 4.94 -16.69
N ILE A 362 11.53 5.79 -15.77
CA ILE A 362 12.42 6.93 -16.06
C ILE A 362 13.77 6.43 -16.61
N LEU A 363 14.39 5.44 -15.97
CA LEU A 363 15.68 4.90 -16.40
C LEU A 363 15.64 4.25 -17.79
N LEU A 364 14.49 3.71 -18.19
CA LEU A 364 14.30 3.09 -19.50
C LEU A 364 13.91 4.13 -20.58
N PHE A 365 12.92 4.97 -20.32
CA PHE A 365 12.24 5.73 -21.35
C PHE A 365 12.66 7.20 -21.47
N ASP A 366 13.19 7.83 -20.40
CA ASP A 366 13.48 9.27 -20.41
C ASP A 366 14.41 9.69 -21.56
N GLN A 367 15.50 8.94 -21.79
CA GLN A 367 16.44 9.28 -22.86
C GLN A 367 15.82 9.10 -24.25
N GLU A 368 14.97 8.08 -24.43
CA GLU A 368 14.33 7.82 -25.72
C GLU A 368 13.27 8.89 -26.03
N ILE A 369 12.50 9.31 -25.01
CA ILE A 369 11.54 10.40 -25.17
C ILE A 369 12.25 11.73 -25.44
N LYS A 370 13.37 12.01 -24.79
CA LYS A 370 14.18 13.23 -25.05
C LYS A 370 14.63 13.35 -26.49
N LYS A 371 14.97 12.24 -27.12
CA LYS A 371 15.40 12.19 -28.54
C LYS A 371 14.30 12.54 -29.54
N LEU A 372 13.01 12.48 -29.15
CA LEU A 372 11.89 12.73 -30.06
C LEU A 372 11.81 14.17 -30.52
N VAL A 373 12.28 15.13 -29.71
CA VAL A 373 12.23 16.57 -30.05
C VAL A 373 13.57 17.22 -29.74
N PHE A 374 14.04 17.99 -30.68
CA PHE A 374 15.30 18.74 -30.58
C PHE A 374 15.03 20.24 -30.41
N PHE A 375 15.52 20.80 -29.32
CA PHE A 375 15.46 22.25 -29.08
C PHE A 375 16.87 22.86 -29.07
N LYS A 376 17.03 23.96 -29.79
CA LYS A 376 18.30 24.76 -29.76
C LYS A 376 18.33 25.66 -28.51
N ASN A 377 17.19 26.10 -28.02
CA ASN A 377 17.11 26.98 -26.88
C ASN A 377 17.24 26.19 -25.56
N LYS A 378 18.12 26.63 -24.65
CA LYS A 378 18.37 25.99 -23.35
C LYS A 378 17.13 25.96 -22.46
N ALA A 379 16.28 26.99 -22.45
CA ALA A 379 15.06 27.04 -21.67
C ALA A 379 14.02 26.02 -22.19
N ALA A 380 13.85 25.93 -23.51
CA ALA A 380 12.98 24.94 -24.14
C ALA A 380 13.50 23.51 -23.91
N LEU A 381 14.81 23.30 -23.94
CA LEU A 381 15.43 22.00 -23.62
C LEU A 381 15.19 21.60 -22.16
N TYR A 382 15.27 22.57 -21.23
CA TYR A 382 14.97 22.33 -19.82
C TYR A 382 13.50 21.94 -19.62
N LEU A 383 12.57 22.71 -20.18
CA LEU A 383 11.13 22.40 -20.14
C LEU A 383 10.83 21.03 -20.77
N TRP A 384 11.41 20.74 -21.94
CA TRP A 384 11.26 19.43 -22.57
C TRP A 384 11.82 18.30 -21.72
N SER A 385 12.93 18.52 -21.02
CA SER A 385 13.47 17.53 -20.08
C SER A 385 12.51 17.23 -18.95
N MET A 386 11.79 18.23 -18.40
CA MET A 386 10.77 18.01 -17.37
C MET A 386 9.57 17.25 -17.90
N VAL A 387 9.10 17.61 -19.11
CA VAL A 387 8.02 16.89 -19.82
C VAL A 387 8.43 15.44 -20.05
N SER A 388 9.64 15.20 -20.55
CA SER A 388 10.17 13.86 -20.82
C SER A 388 10.20 12.98 -19.57
N ILE A 389 10.74 13.48 -18.46
CA ILE A 389 10.80 12.74 -17.20
C ILE A 389 9.38 12.41 -16.70
N THR A 390 8.46 13.38 -16.79
CA THR A 390 7.06 13.20 -16.37
C THR A 390 6.37 12.13 -17.22
N LEU A 391 6.50 12.18 -18.55
CA LEU A 391 5.95 11.17 -19.45
C LEU A 391 6.59 9.80 -19.23
N ALA A 392 7.92 9.77 -19.12
CA ALA A 392 8.67 8.53 -18.87
C ALA A 392 8.20 7.84 -17.58
N ALA A 393 7.99 8.59 -16.49
CA ALA A 393 7.49 8.02 -15.24
C ALA A 393 6.13 7.34 -15.40
N GLN A 394 5.26 7.86 -16.27
CA GLN A 394 3.89 7.36 -16.45
C GLN A 394 3.82 6.03 -17.23
N VAL A 395 4.79 5.69 -18.07
CA VAL A 395 4.72 4.51 -18.94
C VAL A 395 4.44 3.22 -18.16
N LEU A 396 5.16 2.97 -17.06
CA LEU A 396 4.96 1.78 -16.23
C LEU A 396 4.07 2.03 -15.00
N THR A 397 3.89 3.28 -14.56
CA THR A 397 3.05 3.57 -13.40
C THR A 397 1.56 3.65 -13.75
N THR A 398 1.20 4.16 -14.92
CA THR A 398 -0.20 4.30 -15.34
C THR A 398 -0.98 2.99 -15.33
N PRO A 399 -0.48 1.85 -15.88
CA PRO A 399 -1.19 0.58 -15.80
C PRO A 399 -1.46 0.15 -14.34
N ILE A 400 -0.50 0.36 -13.44
CA ILE A 400 -0.63 0.01 -12.02
C ILE A 400 -1.67 0.93 -11.34
N VAL A 401 -1.63 2.23 -11.64
CA VAL A 401 -2.59 3.21 -11.10
C VAL A 401 -4.01 2.88 -11.55
N ILE A 402 -4.22 2.62 -12.83
CA ILE A 402 -5.55 2.29 -13.37
C ILE A 402 -6.06 0.97 -12.77
N ALA A 403 -5.23 -0.07 -12.70
CA ALA A 403 -5.63 -1.37 -12.15
C ALA A 403 -6.05 -1.32 -10.67
N ASN A 404 -5.46 -0.42 -9.87
CA ASN A 404 -5.71 -0.37 -8.43
C ASN A 404 -6.66 0.76 -8.01
N PHE A 405 -6.60 1.92 -8.69
CA PHE A 405 -7.42 3.08 -8.33
C PHE A 405 -8.57 3.35 -9.31
N HIS A 406 -8.55 2.72 -10.49
CA HIS A 406 -9.56 2.85 -11.53
C HIS A 406 -9.77 4.29 -12.03
N ARG A 407 -8.70 5.11 -11.94
CA ARG A 407 -8.69 6.54 -12.25
C ARG A 407 -7.42 6.93 -12.98
N PHE A 408 -7.56 7.91 -13.87
CA PHE A 408 -6.41 8.50 -14.54
C PHE A 408 -6.53 10.02 -14.61
N PRO A 409 -5.61 10.77 -13.99
CA PRO A 409 -5.57 12.22 -14.05
C PRO A 409 -5.05 12.65 -15.42
N THR A 410 -5.86 13.32 -16.23
CA THR A 410 -5.48 13.73 -17.61
C THR A 410 -4.55 14.94 -17.61
N LEU A 411 -4.65 15.80 -16.59
CA LEU A 411 -3.87 17.04 -16.49
C LEU A 411 -2.55 16.88 -15.74
N PHE A 412 -2.15 15.65 -15.42
CA PHE A 412 -0.93 15.36 -14.65
C PHE A 412 0.32 16.05 -15.20
N LEU A 413 0.43 16.17 -16.54
CA LEU A 413 1.59 16.78 -17.19
C LEU A 413 1.70 18.26 -16.85
N PHE A 414 0.62 19.00 -17.01
CA PHE A 414 0.57 20.45 -16.73
C PHE A 414 0.74 20.73 -15.24
N THR A 415 0.11 19.93 -14.40
CA THR A 415 0.21 20.06 -12.95
C THR A 415 1.64 19.78 -12.48
N ASN A 416 2.29 18.72 -12.97
CA ASN A 416 3.66 18.38 -12.62
C ASN A 416 4.68 19.44 -13.05
N LEU A 417 4.46 20.08 -14.20
CA LEU A 417 5.38 21.07 -14.73
C LEU A 417 5.58 22.29 -13.78
N VAL A 418 4.56 22.59 -12.98
CA VAL A 418 4.60 23.67 -11.99
C VAL A 418 4.86 23.12 -10.58
N ALA A 419 4.11 22.09 -10.18
CA ALA A 419 4.13 21.61 -8.81
C ALA A 419 5.46 20.93 -8.41
N VAL A 420 6.13 20.20 -9.33
CA VAL A 420 7.39 19.51 -9.01
C VAL A 420 8.55 20.50 -8.77
N PRO A 421 8.79 21.53 -9.60
CA PRO A 421 9.82 22.53 -9.29
C PRO A 421 9.54 23.31 -8.00
N LEU A 422 8.27 23.73 -7.81
CA LEU A 422 7.88 24.47 -6.60
C LEU A 422 8.08 23.62 -5.35
N SER A 423 7.64 22.37 -5.35
CA SER A 423 7.83 21.45 -4.22
C SER A 423 9.30 21.20 -3.90
N SER A 424 10.14 21.10 -4.92
CA SER A 424 11.58 20.93 -4.73
C SER A 424 12.20 22.17 -4.08
N LEU A 425 11.80 23.36 -4.52
CA LEU A 425 12.26 24.64 -3.94
C LEU A 425 11.78 24.79 -2.49
N VAL A 426 10.50 24.52 -2.24
CA VAL A 426 9.91 24.54 -0.89
C VAL A 426 10.68 23.62 0.05
N LEU A 427 10.97 22.39 -0.35
CA LEU A 427 11.73 21.45 0.48
C LEU A 427 13.13 21.97 0.85
N ILE A 428 13.85 22.57 -0.11
CA ILE A 428 15.16 23.18 0.15
C ILE A 428 15.03 24.30 1.17
N MET A 429 14.03 25.15 1.03
CA MET A 429 13.76 26.26 1.93
C MET A 429 13.32 25.78 3.31
N GLU A 430 12.55 24.70 3.43
CA GLU A 430 12.15 24.06 4.71
C GLU A 430 13.38 23.52 5.46
N ILE A 431 14.31 22.88 4.76
CA ILE A 431 15.57 22.43 5.34
C ILE A 431 16.39 23.64 5.83
N ALA A 432 16.47 24.70 5.01
CA ALA A 432 17.14 25.93 5.40
C ALA A 432 16.48 26.59 6.62
N LEU A 433 15.13 26.60 6.67
CA LEU A 433 14.37 27.12 7.82
C LEU A 433 14.72 26.36 9.11
N CYS A 434 14.82 25.04 9.06
CA CYS A 434 15.22 24.23 10.22
C CYS A 434 16.65 24.56 10.71
N ILE A 435 17.53 25.02 9.82
CA ILE A 435 18.92 25.40 10.17
C ILE A 435 18.97 26.82 10.75
N VAL A 436 18.22 27.77 10.15
CA VAL A 436 18.29 29.19 10.50
C VAL A 436 17.27 29.61 11.55
N HIS A 437 16.42 28.69 12.04
CA HIS A 437 15.36 29.00 13.00
C HIS A 437 15.84 29.72 14.30
N PRO A 438 17.10 29.59 14.76
CA PRO A 438 17.55 30.39 15.93
C PRO A 438 17.64 31.90 15.62
N PHE A 439 17.59 32.30 14.37
CA PHE A 439 17.63 33.71 13.95
C PHE A 439 16.22 34.14 13.50
N ASP A 440 15.41 34.65 14.44
CA ASP A 440 13.96 34.91 14.25
C ASP A 440 13.65 35.75 12.99
N ALA A 441 14.41 36.84 12.75
CA ALA A 441 14.16 37.69 11.57
C ALA A 441 14.33 36.93 10.24
N ILE A 442 15.36 36.08 10.14
CA ILE A 442 15.64 35.30 8.94
C ILE A 442 14.60 34.17 8.82
N ALA A 443 14.28 33.49 9.92
CA ALA A 443 13.33 32.41 9.96
C ALA A 443 11.92 32.87 9.55
N THR A 444 11.47 34.02 10.08
CA THR A 444 10.17 34.61 9.73
C THR A 444 10.11 35.01 8.24
N GLY A 445 11.16 35.63 7.71
CA GLY A 445 11.24 35.98 6.29
C GLY A 445 11.22 34.78 5.39
N LEU A 446 11.96 33.70 5.76
CA LEU A 446 12.00 32.45 5.00
C LEU A 446 10.67 31.70 5.10
N GLY A 447 10.04 31.69 6.29
CA GLY A 447 8.71 31.11 6.48
C GLY A 447 7.62 31.80 5.64
N ALA A 448 7.66 33.15 5.55
CA ALA A 448 6.76 33.90 4.68
C ALA A 448 6.96 33.55 3.21
N ALA A 449 8.21 33.40 2.74
CA ALA A 449 8.50 33.01 1.37
C ALA A 449 8.02 31.57 1.07
N ILE A 450 8.22 30.62 1.99
CA ILE A 450 7.70 29.25 1.91
C ILE A 450 6.18 29.29 1.80
N ASN A 451 5.51 30.07 2.65
CA ASN A 451 4.05 30.22 2.65
C ASN A 451 3.52 30.69 1.28
N ILE A 452 4.18 31.68 0.65
CA ILE A 452 3.83 32.18 -0.68
C ILE A 452 3.99 31.09 -1.76
N LEU A 453 5.09 30.35 -1.74
CA LEU A 453 5.35 29.29 -2.74
C LEU A 453 4.36 28.13 -2.59
N ILE A 454 4.06 27.72 -1.37
CA ILE A 454 3.05 26.69 -1.12
C ILE A 454 1.66 27.17 -1.55
N GLN A 455 1.30 28.43 -1.26
CA GLN A 455 0.03 29.01 -1.69
C GLN A 455 -0.08 29.00 -3.23
N LEU A 456 0.95 29.43 -3.92
CA LEU A 456 1.00 29.41 -5.40
C LEU A 456 0.82 27.98 -5.95
N MET A 457 1.49 27.01 -5.31
CA MET A 457 1.36 25.59 -5.69
C MET A 457 -0.05 25.06 -5.44
N ASN A 458 -0.67 25.40 -4.29
CA ASN A 458 -2.03 25.00 -3.96
C ASN A 458 -3.05 25.61 -4.92
N ASP A 459 -2.94 26.90 -5.20
CA ASP A 459 -3.83 27.60 -6.14
C ASP A 459 -3.76 27.01 -7.54
N HIS A 460 -2.54 26.66 -8.01
CA HIS A 460 -2.35 25.96 -9.29
C HIS A 460 -3.00 24.58 -9.29
N VAL A 461 -2.81 23.78 -8.24
CA VAL A 461 -3.40 22.43 -8.13
C VAL A 461 -4.92 22.49 -8.05
N LEU A 462 -5.49 23.45 -7.28
CA LEU A 462 -6.93 23.66 -7.19
C LEU A 462 -7.51 24.12 -8.53
N LEU A 463 -6.82 25.03 -9.24
CA LEU A 463 -7.23 25.47 -10.58
C LEU A 463 -7.30 24.28 -11.54
N MET A 464 -6.26 23.45 -11.60
CA MET A 464 -6.22 22.25 -12.45
C MET A 464 -7.28 21.21 -12.02
N GLY A 465 -7.51 21.06 -10.71
CA GLY A 465 -8.51 20.11 -10.16
C GLY A 465 -9.95 20.47 -10.47
N ASN A 466 -10.25 21.76 -10.74
CA ASN A 466 -11.58 22.25 -11.09
C ASN A 466 -11.89 22.20 -12.59
N ILE A 467 -10.91 21.88 -13.43
CA ILE A 467 -11.14 21.77 -14.87
C ILE A 467 -12.00 20.53 -15.16
N PRO A 468 -13.13 20.67 -15.85
CA PRO A 468 -13.94 19.53 -16.27
C PRO A 468 -13.10 18.60 -17.15
N PHE A 469 -13.30 17.29 -17.01
CA PHE A 469 -12.49 16.22 -17.64
C PHE A 469 -11.04 16.10 -17.16
N GLY A 470 -10.66 16.77 -16.07
CA GLY A 470 -9.34 16.66 -15.44
C GLY A 470 -9.03 15.25 -14.92
N MET A 471 -10.05 14.39 -14.76
CA MET A 471 -9.90 13.01 -14.35
C MET A 471 -10.85 12.09 -15.10
N ILE A 472 -10.31 10.97 -15.62
CA ILE A 472 -11.11 9.88 -16.17
C ILE A 472 -11.33 8.88 -15.05
N ASP A 473 -12.58 8.69 -14.65
CA ASP A 473 -13.01 7.72 -13.64
C ASP A 473 -13.50 6.42 -14.28
N GLN A 474 -13.63 5.37 -13.48
CA GLN A 474 -14.21 4.08 -13.84
C GLN A 474 -13.45 3.30 -14.92
N LEU A 475 -12.15 3.52 -15.03
CA LEU A 475 -11.30 2.71 -15.90
C LEU A 475 -11.12 1.31 -15.28
N HIS A 476 -11.54 0.28 -16.02
CA HIS A 476 -11.36 -1.10 -15.57
C HIS A 476 -10.21 -1.77 -16.35
N VAL A 477 -9.16 -2.10 -15.63
CA VAL A 477 -8.02 -2.87 -16.14
C VAL A 477 -7.74 -4.00 -15.15
N SER A 478 -7.82 -5.24 -15.63
CA SER A 478 -7.49 -6.41 -14.80
C SER A 478 -6.00 -6.49 -14.51
N ASN A 479 -5.63 -7.25 -13.49
CA ASN A 479 -4.22 -7.50 -13.19
C ASN A 479 -3.49 -8.16 -14.38
N THR A 480 -4.14 -9.07 -15.10
CA THR A 480 -3.58 -9.70 -16.29
C THR A 480 -3.27 -8.66 -17.36
N MET A 481 -4.23 -7.79 -17.64
CA MET A 481 -4.10 -6.73 -18.64
C MET A 481 -3.02 -5.71 -18.23
N MET A 482 -2.94 -5.35 -16.94
CA MET A 482 -1.87 -4.50 -16.40
C MET A 482 -0.48 -5.08 -16.69
N PHE A 483 -0.26 -6.37 -16.40
CA PHE A 483 1.03 -7.02 -16.68
C PHE A 483 1.34 -7.08 -18.19
N LEU A 484 0.34 -7.35 -19.04
CA LEU A 484 0.52 -7.34 -20.49
C LEU A 484 0.89 -5.96 -21.02
N ILE A 485 0.26 -4.90 -20.53
CA ILE A 485 0.59 -3.51 -20.91
C ILE A 485 2.03 -3.16 -20.48
N CYS A 486 2.42 -3.50 -19.26
CA CYS A 486 3.78 -3.26 -18.78
C CYS A 486 4.82 -4.05 -19.62
N PHE A 487 4.50 -5.28 -19.98
CA PHE A 487 5.38 -6.11 -20.81
C PHE A 487 5.45 -5.60 -22.25
N TYR A 488 4.34 -5.15 -22.81
CA TYR A 488 4.28 -4.48 -24.12
C TYR A 488 5.17 -3.24 -24.16
N ALA A 489 5.10 -2.39 -23.11
CA ALA A 489 5.96 -1.22 -22.99
C ALA A 489 7.46 -1.60 -22.90
N ALA A 490 7.80 -2.68 -22.18
CA ALA A 490 9.16 -3.18 -22.10
C ALA A 490 9.68 -3.69 -23.46
N VAL A 491 8.87 -4.40 -24.23
CA VAL A 491 9.22 -4.86 -25.60
C VAL A 491 9.42 -3.66 -26.51
N TRP A 492 8.58 -2.62 -26.42
CA TRP A 492 8.75 -1.36 -27.14
C TRP A 492 10.12 -0.72 -26.86
N TYR A 493 10.55 -0.63 -25.61
CA TYR A 493 11.86 -0.12 -25.24
C TYR A 493 13.00 -0.90 -25.92
N PHE A 494 12.92 -2.25 -25.90
CA PHE A 494 13.94 -3.08 -26.55
C PHE A 494 13.97 -2.90 -28.06
N LEU A 495 12.84 -2.67 -28.69
CA LEU A 495 12.75 -2.41 -30.12
C LEU A 495 13.48 -1.10 -30.50
N PHE A 496 13.32 -0.03 -29.67
CA PHE A 496 14.02 1.23 -29.89
C PHE A 496 15.54 1.13 -29.71
N THR A 497 15.99 0.30 -28.76
CA THR A 497 17.43 0.21 -28.42
C THR A 497 18.21 -0.81 -29.23
N SER A 498 17.54 -1.87 -29.66
CA SER A 498 18.14 -2.97 -30.44
C SER A 498 17.07 -3.66 -31.29
N PRO A 499 16.73 -3.10 -32.46
CA PRO A 499 15.71 -3.67 -33.33
C PRO A 499 16.11 -5.06 -33.81
N ASP A 500 15.26 -6.05 -33.50
CA ASP A 500 15.40 -7.43 -33.94
C ASP A 500 14.04 -7.92 -34.45
N ARG A 501 14.05 -8.80 -35.49
CA ARG A 501 12.84 -9.37 -36.11
C ARG A 501 11.95 -10.05 -35.07
N LEU A 502 12.55 -10.75 -34.11
CA LEU A 502 11.83 -11.39 -33.01
C LEU A 502 11.05 -10.37 -32.14
N MET A 503 11.63 -9.18 -31.91
CA MET A 503 10.97 -8.12 -31.13
C MET A 503 9.74 -7.56 -31.85
N TYR A 504 9.79 -7.39 -33.17
CA TYR A 504 8.60 -6.99 -33.93
C TYR A 504 7.49 -8.04 -33.86
N LEU A 505 7.86 -9.34 -33.94
CA LEU A 505 6.90 -10.43 -33.79
C LEU A 505 6.29 -10.43 -32.37
N CYS A 506 7.11 -10.30 -31.32
CA CYS A 506 6.63 -10.21 -29.95
C CYS A 506 5.69 -9.02 -29.75
N LEU A 507 6.00 -7.86 -30.32
CA LEU A 507 5.15 -6.67 -30.26
C LEU A 507 3.79 -6.90 -30.93
N ALA A 508 3.80 -7.51 -32.12
CA ALA A 508 2.58 -7.84 -32.86
C ALA A 508 1.71 -8.85 -32.07
N LEU A 509 2.32 -9.91 -31.53
CA LEU A 509 1.61 -10.92 -30.75
C LEU A 509 1.02 -10.34 -29.46
N LEU A 510 1.75 -9.50 -28.75
CA LEU A 510 1.26 -8.81 -27.56
C LEU A 510 0.17 -7.79 -27.88
N GLY A 511 0.32 -7.06 -28.99
CA GLY A 511 -0.70 -6.13 -29.49
C GLY A 511 -2.02 -6.83 -29.81
N LEU A 512 -1.96 -8.07 -30.34
CA LEU A 512 -3.13 -8.93 -30.55
C LEU A 512 -3.65 -9.55 -29.24
N ALA A 513 -2.78 -9.88 -28.30
CA ALA A 513 -3.17 -10.48 -27.03
C ALA A 513 -4.01 -9.53 -26.16
N LEU A 514 -3.73 -8.22 -26.19
CA LEU A 514 -4.46 -7.23 -25.38
C LEU A 514 -5.98 -7.21 -25.70
N PRO A 515 -6.43 -6.99 -26.95
CA PRO A 515 -7.86 -7.02 -27.26
C PRO A 515 -8.48 -8.40 -27.05
N VAL A 516 -7.74 -9.50 -27.29
CA VAL A 516 -8.24 -10.86 -27.05
C VAL A 516 -8.51 -11.10 -25.57
N VAL A 517 -7.58 -10.71 -24.68
CA VAL A 517 -7.79 -10.83 -23.23
C VAL A 517 -8.96 -9.96 -22.78
N TYR A 518 -9.06 -8.73 -23.28
CA TYR A 518 -10.20 -7.86 -22.99
C TYR A 518 -11.54 -8.50 -23.40
N LEU A 519 -11.62 -9.07 -24.60
CA LEU A 519 -12.82 -9.76 -25.09
C LEU A 519 -13.17 -10.98 -24.21
N ILE A 520 -12.19 -11.80 -23.87
CA ILE A 520 -12.40 -12.97 -23.01
C ILE A 520 -12.94 -12.54 -21.64
N GLU A 521 -12.33 -11.52 -21.00
CA GLU A 521 -12.78 -11.01 -19.71
C GLU A 521 -14.18 -10.39 -19.80
N SER A 522 -14.49 -9.66 -20.87
CA SER A 522 -15.81 -9.08 -21.11
C SER A 522 -16.88 -10.16 -21.30
N ILE A 523 -16.61 -11.21 -22.09
CA ILE A 523 -17.52 -12.35 -22.28
C ILE A 523 -17.73 -13.10 -20.96
N GLN A 524 -16.66 -13.33 -20.18
CA GLN A 524 -16.77 -13.99 -18.88
C GLN A 524 -17.60 -13.15 -17.90
N THR A 525 -17.43 -11.83 -17.94
CA THR A 525 -18.16 -10.88 -17.10
C THR A 525 -19.64 -10.85 -17.47
N SER A 526 -19.98 -10.81 -18.76
CA SER A 526 -21.36 -10.76 -19.24
C SER A 526 -22.18 -12.03 -18.92
N LYS A 527 -21.53 -13.17 -18.74
CA LYS A 527 -22.19 -14.45 -18.40
C LYS A 527 -22.42 -14.63 -16.88
N LYS A 528 -21.84 -13.81 -16.03
CA LYS A 528 -21.96 -13.99 -14.56
C LYS A 528 -23.33 -13.58 -14.06
N LYS A 529 -24.00 -14.50 -13.36
CA LYS A 529 -25.22 -14.25 -12.58
C LYS A 529 -24.93 -14.54 -11.13
N GLU A 530 -24.92 -13.51 -10.30
CA GLU A 530 -24.49 -13.59 -8.91
C GLU A 530 -25.37 -12.70 -8.03
N ILE A 531 -25.59 -13.14 -6.78
CA ILE A 531 -26.22 -12.32 -5.77
C ILE A 531 -25.19 -12.09 -4.67
N HIS A 532 -24.92 -10.83 -4.37
CA HIS A 532 -24.01 -10.44 -3.32
C HIS A 532 -24.77 -9.80 -2.17
N VAL A 533 -24.66 -10.37 -0.96
CA VAL A 533 -25.13 -9.75 0.27
C VAL A 533 -23.94 -9.00 0.87
N LEU A 534 -24.03 -7.67 0.88
CA LEU A 534 -22.92 -6.82 1.28
C LEU A 534 -22.94 -6.52 2.78
N ASN A 535 -21.78 -6.28 3.36
CA ASN A 535 -21.61 -5.87 4.74
C ASN A 535 -21.64 -4.32 4.84
N THR A 536 -22.83 -3.78 5.10
CA THR A 536 -23.02 -2.34 5.26
C THR A 536 -23.62 -2.07 6.63
N TYR A 537 -22.83 -1.53 7.55
CA TYR A 537 -23.22 -1.33 8.95
C TYR A 537 -24.58 -0.65 9.10
N GLY A 538 -25.51 -1.35 9.80
CA GLY A 538 -26.85 -0.85 10.10
C GLY A 538 -27.84 -0.84 8.91
N ALA A 539 -27.48 -1.44 7.77
CA ALA A 539 -28.32 -1.46 6.58
C ALA A 539 -28.32 -2.82 5.89
N THR A 540 -29.47 -3.19 5.34
CA THR A 540 -29.58 -4.31 4.39
C THR A 540 -29.12 -3.85 3.02
N THR A 541 -28.24 -4.64 2.38
CA THR A 541 -27.71 -4.29 1.06
C THR A 541 -27.49 -5.57 0.25
N ILE A 542 -28.24 -5.70 -0.84
CA ILE A 542 -28.19 -6.84 -1.74
C ILE A 542 -27.92 -6.35 -3.14
N VAL A 543 -27.00 -6.97 -3.87
CA VAL A 543 -26.69 -6.70 -5.26
C VAL A 543 -27.00 -7.91 -6.10
N HIS A 544 -28.02 -7.79 -6.95
CA HIS A 544 -28.35 -8.79 -7.98
C HIS A 544 -27.63 -8.44 -9.26
N ARG A 545 -26.65 -9.24 -9.63
CA ARG A 545 -25.81 -9.03 -10.82
C ARG A 545 -26.24 -9.94 -11.97
N HIS A 546 -26.43 -9.35 -13.14
CA HIS A 546 -26.63 -10.01 -14.43
C HIS A 546 -25.62 -9.46 -15.44
N GLY A 547 -24.45 -10.06 -15.51
CA GLY A 547 -23.36 -9.57 -16.37
C GLY A 547 -22.86 -8.18 -15.96
N GLN A 548 -23.04 -7.19 -16.85
CA GLN A 548 -22.69 -5.78 -16.63
C GLN A 548 -23.83 -4.96 -16.01
N TYR A 549 -25.03 -5.55 -15.86
CA TYR A 549 -26.19 -4.93 -15.23
C TYR A 549 -26.34 -5.41 -13.79
N ALA A 550 -26.72 -4.53 -12.89
CA ALA A 550 -27.05 -4.95 -11.54
C ALA A 550 -28.17 -4.11 -10.90
N THR A 551 -28.92 -4.76 -10.03
CA THR A 551 -29.91 -4.11 -9.17
C THR A 551 -29.39 -4.05 -7.75
N LEU A 552 -29.24 -2.82 -7.22
CA LEU A 552 -28.97 -2.60 -5.81
C LEU A 552 -30.30 -2.50 -5.05
N THR A 553 -30.56 -3.45 -4.17
CA THR A 553 -31.68 -3.39 -3.23
C THR A 553 -31.12 -3.05 -1.85
N ALA A 554 -31.47 -1.87 -1.32
CA ALA A 554 -30.91 -1.38 -0.07
C ALA A 554 -31.96 -0.71 0.82
N SER A 555 -31.72 -0.74 2.15
CA SER A 555 -32.59 -0.05 3.12
C SER A 555 -32.58 1.47 2.91
N ALA A 556 -33.70 2.12 3.21
CA ALA A 556 -33.89 3.59 3.05
C ALA A 556 -32.78 4.38 3.77
N SER A 557 -32.35 3.93 4.96
CA SER A 557 -31.28 4.57 5.74
C SER A 557 -29.95 4.69 5.00
N LEU A 558 -29.66 3.76 4.08
CA LEU A 558 -28.46 3.85 3.23
C LEU A 558 -28.71 4.74 2.03
N LEU A 559 -29.87 4.61 1.38
CA LEU A 559 -30.24 5.37 0.17
C LEU A 559 -30.33 6.87 0.42
N ASP A 560 -30.79 7.28 1.61
CA ASP A 560 -30.82 8.68 2.04
C ASP A 560 -29.43 9.30 2.13
N ASN A 561 -28.39 8.51 2.39
CA ASN A 561 -27.02 8.94 2.39
C ASN A 561 -26.41 8.82 0.99
N LYS A 562 -26.74 9.79 0.10
CA LYS A 562 -26.28 9.80 -1.30
C LYS A 562 -24.78 9.61 -1.48
N LYS A 563 -23.94 10.14 -0.55
CA LYS A 563 -22.47 10.03 -0.63
C LYS A 563 -22.01 8.59 -0.39
N LYS A 564 -22.55 7.92 0.64
CA LYS A 564 -22.22 6.52 0.93
C LYS A 564 -22.73 5.58 -0.17
N THR A 565 -23.93 5.82 -0.66
CA THR A 565 -24.53 5.03 -1.75
C THR A 565 -23.70 5.14 -3.02
N LYS A 566 -23.35 6.36 -3.44
CA LYS A 566 -22.50 6.59 -4.62
C LYS A 566 -21.15 5.90 -4.51
N GLU A 567 -20.51 5.98 -3.34
CA GLU A 567 -19.20 5.32 -3.11
C GLU A 567 -19.32 3.80 -3.13
N LEU A 568 -20.39 3.23 -2.52
CA LEU A 568 -20.64 1.78 -2.54
C LEU A 568 -20.86 1.28 -3.98
N LEU A 569 -21.72 1.96 -4.76
CA LEU A 569 -21.97 1.64 -6.17
C LEU A 569 -20.68 1.67 -6.98
N ARG A 570 -19.87 2.71 -6.79
CA ARG A 570 -18.59 2.86 -7.47
C ARG A 570 -17.63 1.71 -7.13
N GLN A 571 -17.41 1.42 -5.85
CA GLN A 571 -16.47 0.38 -5.42
C GLN A 571 -16.91 -1.00 -5.88
N THR A 572 -18.18 -1.35 -5.63
CA THR A 572 -18.76 -2.65 -6.00
C THR A 572 -18.84 -2.81 -7.53
N GLY A 573 -19.22 -1.75 -8.24
CA GLY A 573 -19.30 -1.75 -9.70
C GLY A 573 -17.95 -2.03 -10.34
N LEU A 574 -16.90 -1.33 -9.89
CA LEU A 574 -15.55 -1.54 -10.40
C LEU A 574 -15.04 -2.97 -10.12
N ALA A 575 -15.24 -3.48 -8.91
CA ALA A 575 -14.78 -4.83 -8.55
C ALA A 575 -15.52 -5.95 -9.30
N LEU A 576 -16.80 -5.75 -9.55
CA LEU A 576 -17.65 -6.75 -10.19
C LEU A 576 -17.81 -6.51 -11.71
N GLY A 577 -17.29 -5.43 -12.26
CA GLY A 577 -17.45 -5.07 -13.68
C GLY A 577 -18.91 -4.74 -14.03
N ILE A 578 -19.60 -3.99 -13.16
CA ILE A 578 -20.98 -3.54 -13.34
C ILE A 578 -20.96 -2.11 -13.86
N GLU A 579 -21.59 -1.89 -15.02
CA GLU A 579 -21.65 -0.58 -15.67
C GLU A 579 -23.01 0.11 -15.45
N HIS A 580 -24.09 -0.70 -15.39
CA HIS A 580 -25.45 -0.17 -15.32
C HIS A 580 -26.12 -0.60 -14.00
N TRP A 581 -26.62 0.40 -13.26
CA TRP A 581 -27.25 0.19 -11.98
C TRP A 581 -28.73 0.56 -11.97
N THR A 582 -29.56 -0.34 -11.43
CA THR A 582 -30.93 -0.03 -11.02
C THR A 582 -30.97 -0.02 -9.49
N ILE A 583 -31.60 1.00 -8.88
CA ILE A 583 -31.67 1.12 -7.42
C ILE A 583 -33.10 0.89 -6.98
N GLN A 584 -33.28 0.00 -6.01
CA GLN A 584 -34.57 -0.33 -5.39
C GLN A 584 -34.48 -0.15 -3.88
N SER A 585 -35.55 0.41 -3.30
CA SER A 585 -35.64 0.52 -1.85
C SER A 585 -36.09 -0.82 -1.26
N PHE A 586 -35.41 -1.21 -0.17
CA PHE A 586 -35.80 -2.37 0.61
C PHE A 586 -36.94 -2.02 1.58
N PRO A 587 -37.99 -2.82 1.73
CA PRO A 587 -39.09 -2.56 2.68
C PRO A 587 -38.57 -2.56 4.12
N ASN A 588 -39.05 -1.62 4.94
CA ASN A 588 -38.62 -1.44 6.33
C ASN A 588 -39.12 -2.54 7.30
N ASN A 589 -39.95 -3.43 6.84
CA ASN A 589 -40.50 -4.52 7.68
C ASN A 589 -39.49 -5.68 7.80
N PRO A 590 -39.47 -6.41 8.92
CA PRO A 590 -38.66 -7.61 9.06
C PRO A 590 -39.10 -8.64 8.02
N VAL A 591 -38.22 -8.98 7.10
CA VAL A 591 -38.51 -9.86 5.97
C VAL A 591 -37.58 -11.05 6.00
N MET A 592 -38.14 -12.23 5.88
CA MET A 592 -37.43 -13.41 5.46
C MET A 592 -37.49 -13.45 3.93
N ILE A 593 -36.36 -13.28 3.27
CA ILE A 593 -36.29 -13.42 1.82
C ILE A 593 -35.87 -14.85 1.54
N ASN A 594 -36.80 -15.63 1.01
CA ASN A 594 -36.51 -16.90 0.40
C ASN A 594 -36.04 -16.57 -1.04
N LEU A 595 -34.73 -16.62 -1.29
CA LEU A 595 -34.17 -16.33 -2.60
C LEU A 595 -34.14 -17.62 -3.44
N GLN A 596 -35.35 -18.16 -3.70
CA GLN A 596 -35.60 -19.27 -4.60
C GLN A 596 -35.59 -18.81 -6.10
N GLU A 597 -34.70 -17.93 -6.50
CA GLU A 597 -34.53 -17.69 -7.93
C GLU A 597 -33.60 -18.73 -8.52
N ALA A 598 -34.21 -19.55 -9.39
CA ALA A 598 -33.60 -20.48 -10.35
C ALA A 598 -32.74 -21.61 -9.75
N GLN A 599 -33.34 -22.81 -9.68
CA GLN A 599 -32.66 -24.13 -9.78
C GLN A 599 -31.33 -24.31 -9.02
N GLN A 600 -31.25 -23.85 -7.79
CA GLN A 600 -30.13 -24.20 -6.91
C GLN A 600 -30.48 -25.41 -6.05
N THR A 601 -29.52 -26.31 -5.92
CA THR A 601 -29.62 -27.56 -5.17
C THR A 601 -29.79 -27.37 -3.65
N LYS A 602 -29.61 -26.12 -3.12
CA LYS A 602 -29.71 -25.80 -1.68
C LYS A 602 -30.44 -24.48 -1.43
N PRO A 603 -31.58 -24.47 -0.74
CA PRO A 603 -32.29 -23.27 -0.37
C PRO A 603 -31.50 -22.44 0.66
N TRP A 604 -31.63 -21.12 0.62
CA TRP A 604 -31.09 -20.24 1.62
C TRP A 604 -32.03 -19.09 1.92
N VAL A 605 -31.95 -18.59 3.15
CA VAL A 605 -32.86 -17.58 3.69
C VAL A 605 -32.04 -16.44 4.27
N LEU A 606 -32.31 -15.22 3.82
CA LEU A 606 -31.75 -14.02 4.38
C LEU A 606 -32.65 -13.42 5.44
N LEU A 607 -32.11 -13.19 6.63
CA LEU A 607 -32.80 -12.56 7.76
C LEU A 607 -32.42 -11.07 7.81
N CYS A 608 -33.38 -10.21 7.47
CA CYS A 608 -33.20 -8.76 7.44
C CYS A 608 -34.09 -8.10 8.50
N HIS A 609 -33.58 -7.12 9.24
CA HIS A 609 -34.30 -6.35 10.27
C HIS A 609 -35.10 -7.20 11.26
N ALA A 610 -34.80 -8.48 11.39
CA ALA A 610 -35.67 -9.50 12.02
C ALA A 610 -35.45 -9.59 13.55
N LYS A 611 -35.46 -8.46 14.29
CA LYS A 611 -35.25 -8.41 15.74
C LYS A 611 -36.23 -9.29 16.51
N SER A 612 -37.46 -9.46 16.03
CA SER A 612 -38.56 -10.22 16.67
C SER A 612 -38.57 -11.71 16.34
N ILE A 613 -37.81 -12.15 15.33
CA ILE A 613 -37.83 -13.54 14.86
C ILE A 613 -36.93 -14.41 15.74
N SER A 614 -37.44 -15.58 16.19
CA SER A 614 -36.63 -16.68 16.74
C SER A 614 -36.52 -17.81 15.71
N LEU A 615 -35.36 -18.40 15.57
CA LEU A 615 -35.13 -19.53 14.66
C LEU A 615 -35.90 -20.78 15.10
N ASN A 616 -36.22 -20.89 16.40
CA ASN A 616 -37.04 -21.98 16.91
C ASN A 616 -38.45 -22.00 16.29
N ASN A 617 -39.03 -20.83 15.98
CA ASN A 617 -40.35 -20.72 15.35
C ASN A 617 -40.33 -21.07 13.85
N LEU A 618 -39.14 -21.25 13.27
CA LEU A 618 -38.97 -21.54 11.85
C LEU A 618 -38.58 -23.00 11.58
N LYS A 619 -38.46 -23.81 12.65
CA LYS A 619 -37.98 -25.20 12.59
C LYS A 619 -38.76 -26.07 11.61
N ASP A 620 -40.09 -25.85 11.52
CA ASP A 620 -40.97 -26.64 10.66
C ASP A 620 -41.04 -26.18 9.21
N VAL A 621 -40.49 -24.96 8.94
CA VAL A 621 -40.53 -24.33 7.62
C VAL A 621 -39.18 -24.46 6.90
N ILE A 622 -38.06 -24.64 7.64
CA ILE A 622 -36.71 -24.61 7.11
C ILE A 622 -36.09 -26.00 7.13
N SER A 623 -35.58 -26.43 5.97
CA SER A 623 -34.85 -27.70 5.89
C SER A 623 -33.44 -27.56 6.52
N LYS A 624 -32.87 -28.67 7.02
CA LYS A 624 -31.52 -28.70 7.61
C LYS A 624 -30.41 -28.31 6.62
N GLU A 625 -30.70 -28.37 5.33
CA GLU A 625 -29.75 -27.98 4.29
C GLU A 625 -29.76 -26.48 3.98
N THR A 626 -30.76 -25.75 4.48
CA THR A 626 -30.91 -24.30 4.24
C THR A 626 -29.80 -23.52 4.91
N LEU A 627 -29.16 -22.62 4.19
CA LEU A 627 -28.20 -21.66 4.75
C LEU A 627 -28.95 -20.42 5.23
N MET A 628 -28.82 -20.14 6.53
CA MET A 628 -29.37 -18.93 7.15
C MET A 628 -28.31 -17.82 7.11
N LEU A 629 -28.64 -16.68 6.52
CA LEU A 629 -27.78 -15.51 6.47
C LEU A 629 -28.34 -14.40 7.33
N ALA A 630 -27.59 -13.92 8.31
CA ALA A 630 -27.92 -12.71 9.05
C ALA A 630 -27.23 -11.51 8.40
N ASP A 631 -28.02 -10.51 8.00
CA ASP A 631 -27.51 -9.30 7.36
C ASP A 631 -26.91 -8.27 8.34
N ALA A 632 -26.30 -7.21 7.80
CA ALA A 632 -25.63 -6.17 8.58
C ALA A 632 -26.61 -5.17 9.26
N SER A 633 -27.90 -5.24 9.01
CA SER A 633 -28.93 -4.47 9.71
C SER A 633 -29.27 -5.04 11.09
N THR A 634 -28.93 -6.33 11.32
CA THR A 634 -29.27 -7.06 12.53
C THR A 634 -28.30 -6.74 13.68
N PRO A 635 -28.78 -6.40 14.89
CA PRO A 635 -27.91 -6.13 16.03
C PRO A 635 -27.07 -7.35 16.44
N VAL A 636 -25.84 -7.12 16.90
CA VAL A 636 -24.89 -8.18 17.27
C VAL A 636 -25.43 -9.14 18.35
N TRP A 637 -26.20 -8.62 19.35
CA TRP A 637 -26.77 -9.45 20.38
C TRP A 637 -27.77 -10.48 19.82
N LYS A 638 -28.54 -10.09 18.77
CA LYS A 638 -29.51 -10.97 18.12
C LYS A 638 -28.81 -12.02 17.25
N ILE A 639 -27.74 -11.63 16.56
CA ILE A 639 -26.89 -12.54 15.78
C ILE A 639 -26.34 -13.64 16.69
N LYS A 640 -25.80 -13.29 17.86
CA LYS A 640 -25.31 -14.26 18.85
C LYS A 640 -26.41 -15.18 19.39
N GLN A 641 -27.63 -14.67 19.53
CA GLN A 641 -28.79 -15.49 19.90
C GLN A 641 -29.10 -16.51 18.80
N TRP A 642 -29.18 -16.05 17.53
CA TRP A 642 -29.46 -16.94 16.41
C TRP A 642 -28.34 -17.97 16.17
N GLU A 643 -27.13 -17.63 16.39
CA GLU A 643 -25.98 -18.54 16.30
C GLU A 643 -26.17 -19.72 17.29
N LYS A 644 -26.53 -19.43 18.55
CA LYS A 644 -26.85 -20.45 19.56
C LYS A 644 -28.08 -21.28 19.18
N GLU A 645 -29.13 -20.66 18.66
CA GLU A 645 -30.34 -21.34 18.21
C GLU A 645 -30.04 -22.24 17.00
N ALA A 646 -29.27 -21.77 16.02
CA ALA A 646 -28.86 -22.52 14.84
C ALA A 646 -27.99 -23.74 15.19
N GLN A 647 -27.08 -23.61 16.15
CA GLN A 647 -26.28 -24.73 16.66
C GLN A 647 -27.19 -25.82 17.30
N LYS A 648 -28.17 -25.43 18.10
CA LYS A 648 -29.13 -26.38 18.71
C LYS A 648 -30.01 -27.08 17.67
N LEU A 649 -30.35 -26.39 16.60
CA LEU A 649 -31.20 -26.91 15.53
C LEU A 649 -30.44 -27.62 14.41
N HIS A 650 -29.09 -27.67 14.50
CA HIS A 650 -28.19 -28.17 13.46
C HIS A 650 -28.39 -27.49 12.09
N LEU A 651 -28.71 -26.17 12.07
CA LEU A 651 -28.87 -25.36 10.89
C LEU A 651 -27.53 -24.73 10.49
N ARG A 652 -27.35 -24.54 9.20
CA ARG A 652 -26.22 -23.77 8.69
C ARG A 652 -26.50 -22.28 8.87
N PHE A 653 -25.68 -21.60 9.67
CA PHE A 653 -25.81 -20.17 9.94
C PHE A 653 -24.54 -19.41 9.57
N LYS A 654 -24.73 -18.24 8.99
CA LYS A 654 -23.62 -17.34 8.65
C LYS A 654 -23.99 -15.89 8.93
N SER A 655 -23.09 -15.16 9.57
CA SER A 655 -23.25 -13.77 9.94
C SER A 655 -22.45 -12.86 8.99
N ILE A 656 -23.12 -12.01 8.23
CA ILE A 656 -22.47 -11.03 7.36
C ILE A 656 -21.59 -10.03 8.15
N PRO A 657 -22.04 -9.46 9.30
CA PRO A 657 -21.19 -8.58 10.11
C PRO A 657 -19.93 -9.24 10.65
N GLU A 658 -19.95 -10.54 10.90
CA GLU A 658 -18.83 -11.24 11.52
C GLU A 658 -17.91 -11.92 10.52
N GLU A 659 -18.46 -12.49 9.45
CA GLU A 659 -17.75 -13.30 8.47
C GLU A 659 -17.51 -12.57 7.14
N GLY A 660 -18.07 -11.36 6.99
CA GLY A 660 -17.98 -10.56 5.78
C GLY A 660 -19.09 -10.84 4.74
N PRO A 661 -19.04 -10.18 3.58
CA PRO A 661 -20.04 -10.30 2.53
C PRO A 661 -20.15 -11.73 2.01
N TYR A 662 -21.33 -12.10 1.52
CA TYR A 662 -21.58 -13.42 0.98
C TYR A 662 -22.03 -13.35 -0.46
N THR A 663 -21.47 -14.23 -1.31
CA THR A 663 -21.76 -14.29 -2.75
C THR A 663 -22.40 -15.63 -3.09
N ILE A 664 -23.53 -15.58 -3.75
CA ILE A 664 -24.24 -16.73 -4.29
C ILE A 664 -24.09 -16.73 -5.79
N ARG A 665 -23.57 -17.80 -6.32
CA ARG A 665 -23.42 -18.00 -7.76
C ARG A 665 -24.62 -18.79 -8.28
N CYS A 666 -25.34 -18.19 -9.21
CA CYS A 666 -26.41 -18.87 -9.92
C CYS A 666 -25.78 -19.69 -11.06
N HIS A 667 -25.73 -21.01 -10.94
CA HIS A 667 -25.27 -21.87 -12.02
C HIS A 667 -26.23 -21.78 -13.20
N GLN A 668 -25.71 -21.52 -14.41
CA GLN A 668 -26.44 -21.78 -15.64
C GLN A 668 -26.47 -23.32 -15.81
N THR A 669 -27.66 -23.93 -15.78
CA THR A 669 -27.86 -25.21 -16.47
C THR A 669 -27.63 -24.94 -17.95
N GLN A 670 -26.71 -25.69 -18.55
CA GLN A 670 -26.44 -25.71 -19.98
C GLN A 670 -27.69 -26.06 -20.80
#